data_eafa6244f60b3df84525300c7c51a400
#
_entry.id   eafa6244f60b3df84525300c7c51a400
#
_cell.length_a   1.000
_cell.length_b   1.000
_cell.length_c   1.000
_cell.angle_alpha   90.00
_cell.angle_beta   90.00
_cell.angle_gamma   90.00
#
_symmetry.space_group_name_H-M   'P 1'
#
loop_
_entity.id
_entity.type
_entity.pdbx_description
1 polymer ?
#
loop_
_entity_poly.entity_id
_entity_poly.type
_entity_poly.pdbx_seq_one_letter_code
_entity_poly.pdbx_strand_id
1 'polypeptide(L)'
;MSAHFSVAKMDVCHVADQAQRLRASDAEFAAWAAGLGVIVHQDLTQVRIAQLLDKLVAEGQDRSVLLERLKAADQLANAAMWLVVHSTYAKRVDIHGNPLSAADFKADPQGHTGGSLNMVPAYVGYMLANLFSGDTRSWLMEQGHCVSAIDSVNLLLGNQKSRHAAAYPDWSEETLNRFVQDFYSYELTKDGKPASPLGSHLNVNTAGAVSEGGYLGFTALQYVHASEKNERLVAFLSDGAFEEQRGSDWAPLWWRAEDTGWVVPIMIANGRRIDQRTTMMLQGGVDWFAEHLEHQGFEPSVIDGQDPAAFAWGILVGEQWLEDEASAIKRGDRSYPARLPYLVAESSKGYGFPGAGTNRAHGTPLPANPAKDAESLRLFNEGAARLWQSPESLQKAVASFSQHQAQNRPQEKDHPLAVRKVADPVMPEAPWIPADLRLHSPMASVDVAFCGLIKKNPKLRARVGNPDEMSSNNMSLALSKLKHRVTSPEFSQDEALDGGVITALNEEAVVSAVLANKGGLNLAVSYEAFSVKMLGALRQEIIFSRHQIEAGEQPGWRSVAIISSSHLWENGKNEQSHQDSTLAEALLGEMSDVARVIFPADSNSAGAALLEVYQHTGQIANLVVPKRGLPSYLTPEQATQLSKEGALCVEGNPEAALQLVAVGAYQLQQGLKAWQRLQEKGVAASLVYLQEPGRFRVARDAYEAAWQASDELRNSLFPSSVEARVFLTHTRPEVLLGHLRGLDLGVDKTAALGYINRGGTLDVHGLLLANGCSWAHLLAKLAELAKQDLNQWLTKDEIAALQGERPLTDLLPIGR
;
A
#
# COMPACT_ATOMS: atom_id res chain seq x y z
N MET A 1 -8.15 35.79 -4.52
CA MET A 1 -7.77 34.53 -5.24
C MET A 1 -8.67 33.35 -4.94
N SER A 2 -9.23 33.20 -3.74
CA SER A 2 -10.16 32.12 -3.42
C SER A 2 -11.39 31.96 -4.33
N ALA A 3 -11.82 33.04 -5.00
CA ALA A 3 -12.95 33.01 -5.93
C ALA A 3 -12.67 32.34 -7.29
N HIS A 4 -11.43 31.92 -7.55
CA HIS A 4 -11.03 31.40 -8.87
C HIS A 4 -10.82 29.86 -8.91
N PHE A 5 -10.73 29.17 -7.77
CA PHE A 5 -10.65 27.74 -7.75
C PHE A 5 -12.02 27.09 -7.96
N SER A 6 -13.02 27.59 -7.25
CA SER A 6 -14.41 27.19 -7.45
C SER A 6 -14.96 27.85 -8.72
N VAL A 7 -15.13 27.09 -9.77
CA VAL A 7 -15.86 27.55 -10.97
C VAL A 7 -17.35 27.42 -10.69
N ALA A 8 -17.86 28.24 -9.79
CA ALA A 8 -19.27 28.48 -9.74
C ALA A 8 -19.69 29.15 -11.07
N LYS A 9 -20.18 28.30 -12.02
CA LYS A 9 -20.93 28.73 -13.22
C LYS A 9 -20.43 30.04 -13.86
N MET A 10 -19.17 30.04 -14.35
CA MET A 10 -18.73 31.13 -15.25
C MET A 10 -19.63 31.12 -16.49
N ASP A 11 -20.17 32.28 -16.87
CA ASP A 11 -20.91 32.39 -18.10
C ASP A 11 -20.01 32.03 -19.28
N VAL A 12 -20.33 30.94 -19.96
CA VAL A 12 -19.54 30.36 -21.07
C VAL A 12 -19.30 31.41 -22.16
N CYS A 13 -20.29 32.30 -22.42
CA CYS A 13 -20.13 33.38 -23.40
C CYS A 13 -19.07 34.38 -22.96
N HIS A 14 -19.01 34.70 -21.69
CA HIS A 14 -18.01 35.63 -21.15
C HIS A 14 -16.60 35.07 -21.24
N VAL A 15 -16.44 33.77 -21.00
CA VAL A 15 -15.15 33.07 -21.11
C VAL A 15 -14.64 33.05 -22.56
N ALA A 16 -15.52 32.75 -23.53
CA ALA A 16 -15.17 32.73 -24.94
C ALA A 16 -14.73 34.12 -25.44
N ASP A 17 -15.48 35.18 -25.06
CA ASP A 17 -15.12 36.56 -25.37
C ASP A 17 -13.77 36.98 -24.76
N GLN A 18 -13.50 36.54 -23.54
CA GLN A 18 -12.22 36.82 -22.87
C GLN A 18 -11.06 36.13 -23.57
N ALA A 19 -11.19 34.84 -23.89
CA ALA A 19 -10.19 34.07 -24.61
C ALA A 19 -9.90 34.67 -26.01
N GLN A 20 -10.95 35.13 -26.71
CA GLN A 20 -10.80 35.83 -28.01
C GLN A 20 -10.00 37.12 -27.88
N ARG A 21 -10.26 37.92 -26.85
CA ARG A 21 -9.51 39.17 -26.60
C ARG A 21 -8.05 38.87 -26.29
N LEU A 22 -7.76 37.86 -25.48
CA LEU A 22 -6.38 37.43 -25.18
C LEU A 22 -5.63 37.06 -26.43
N ARG A 23 -6.20 36.22 -27.30
CA ARG A 23 -5.60 35.87 -28.60
C ARG A 23 -5.40 37.07 -29.53
N ALA A 24 -6.30 38.05 -29.49
CA ALA A 24 -6.19 39.22 -30.31
C ALA A 24 -5.13 40.23 -29.82
N SER A 25 -4.85 40.25 -28.51
CA SER A 25 -3.90 41.22 -27.90
C SER A 25 -2.46 40.73 -27.81
N ASP A 26 -2.22 39.39 -27.90
CA ASP A 26 -0.91 38.77 -27.70
C ASP A 26 -0.69 37.66 -28.76
N ALA A 27 0.20 37.96 -29.73
CA ALA A 27 0.48 37.05 -30.84
C ALA A 27 1.23 35.74 -30.41
N GLU A 28 2.09 35.82 -29.38
CA GLU A 28 2.78 34.65 -28.84
C GLU A 28 1.80 33.73 -28.08
N PHE A 29 0.88 34.35 -27.32
CA PHE A 29 -0.19 33.61 -26.65
C PHE A 29 -1.15 32.99 -27.68
N ALA A 30 -1.54 33.75 -28.73
CA ALA A 30 -2.36 33.21 -29.79
C ALA A 30 -1.74 32.03 -30.51
N ALA A 31 -0.41 32.03 -30.71
CA ALA A 31 0.33 30.94 -31.30
C ALA A 31 0.33 29.67 -30.41
N TRP A 32 0.39 29.81 -29.08
CA TRP A 32 0.18 28.69 -28.17
C TRP A 32 -1.28 28.23 -28.14
N ALA A 33 -2.23 29.18 -28.02
CA ALA A 33 -3.67 28.92 -27.96
C ALA A 33 -4.22 28.14 -29.17
N ALA A 34 -3.51 28.18 -30.31
CA ALA A 34 -3.87 27.42 -31.49
C ALA A 34 -3.71 25.90 -31.30
N GLY A 35 -3.00 25.45 -30.24
CA GLY A 35 -2.71 24.05 -29.95
C GLY A 35 -1.66 23.42 -30.85
N LEU A 36 -1.37 22.12 -30.59
CA LEU A 36 -0.40 21.35 -31.39
C LEU A 36 -0.83 19.88 -31.44
N GLY A 37 -0.82 19.30 -32.64
CA GLY A 37 -1.10 17.87 -32.82
C GLY A 37 -2.50 17.50 -32.36
N VAL A 38 -2.62 16.75 -31.25
CA VAL A 38 -3.91 16.43 -30.63
C VAL A 38 -4.25 17.30 -29.40
N ILE A 39 -3.30 18.11 -28.94
CA ILE A 39 -3.54 19.02 -27.81
C ILE A 39 -4.28 20.26 -28.31
N VAL A 40 -5.42 20.53 -27.70
CA VAL A 40 -6.28 21.66 -27.96
C VAL A 40 -6.57 22.38 -26.65
N HIS A 41 -6.43 23.71 -26.64
CA HIS A 41 -6.67 24.52 -25.46
C HIS A 41 -8.07 25.11 -25.48
N GLN A 42 -8.93 24.65 -24.56
CA GLN A 42 -10.28 25.20 -24.40
C GLN A 42 -10.22 26.66 -23.94
N ASP A 43 -11.22 27.44 -24.26
CA ASP A 43 -11.28 28.86 -23.91
C ASP A 43 -11.10 29.12 -22.40
N LEU A 44 -11.66 28.25 -21.55
CA LEU A 44 -11.50 28.34 -20.10
C LEU A 44 -10.03 28.11 -19.68
N THR A 45 -9.36 27.12 -20.27
CA THR A 45 -7.93 26.89 -20.02
C THR A 45 -7.09 28.07 -20.44
N GLN A 46 -7.38 28.68 -21.61
CA GLN A 46 -6.68 29.86 -22.10
C GLN A 46 -6.82 31.04 -21.12
N VAL A 47 -8.01 31.31 -20.60
CA VAL A 47 -8.24 32.35 -19.60
C VAL A 47 -7.50 32.08 -18.29
N ARG A 48 -7.56 30.84 -17.79
CA ARG A 48 -6.87 30.40 -16.57
C ARG A 48 -5.35 30.51 -16.69
N ILE A 49 -4.81 30.12 -17.84
CA ILE A 49 -3.36 30.19 -18.13
C ILE A 49 -2.94 31.68 -18.27
N ALA A 50 -3.70 32.51 -18.93
CA ALA A 50 -3.38 33.95 -18.99
C ALA A 50 -3.27 34.56 -17.59
N GLN A 51 -4.20 34.29 -16.71
CA GLN A 51 -4.16 34.73 -15.31
C GLN A 51 -2.94 34.17 -14.55
N LEU A 52 -2.59 32.90 -14.78
CA LEU A 52 -1.39 32.29 -14.19
C LEU A 52 -0.12 32.97 -14.71
N LEU A 53 -0.02 33.23 -16.02
CA LEU A 53 1.11 33.90 -16.62
C LEU A 53 1.27 35.33 -16.04
N ASP A 54 0.19 36.07 -15.90
CA ASP A 54 0.23 37.39 -15.29
C ASP A 54 0.75 37.39 -13.86
N LYS A 55 0.38 36.36 -13.08
CA LYS A 55 0.90 36.13 -11.73
C LYS A 55 2.40 35.82 -11.76
N LEU A 56 2.83 34.87 -12.58
CA LEU A 56 4.25 34.46 -12.66
C LEU A 56 5.12 35.61 -13.19
N VAL A 57 4.64 36.43 -14.10
CA VAL A 57 5.33 37.64 -14.58
C VAL A 57 5.45 38.65 -13.45
N ALA A 58 4.42 38.84 -12.65
CA ALA A 58 4.46 39.73 -11.48
C ALA A 58 5.47 39.22 -10.41
N GLU A 59 5.74 37.93 -10.38
CA GLU A 59 6.78 37.29 -9.55
C GLU A 59 8.18 37.34 -10.18
N GLY A 60 8.31 37.98 -11.38
CA GLY A 60 9.60 38.22 -12.03
C GLY A 60 10.03 37.23 -13.10
N GLN A 61 9.12 36.35 -13.55
CA GLN A 61 9.42 35.41 -14.64
C GLN A 61 9.18 36.09 -16.02
N ASP A 62 9.93 35.69 -17.03
CA ASP A 62 9.79 36.17 -18.39
C ASP A 62 8.60 35.51 -19.10
N ARG A 63 7.69 36.33 -19.65
CA ARG A 63 6.46 35.86 -20.31
C ARG A 63 6.73 35.02 -21.55
N SER A 64 7.71 35.38 -22.38
CA SER A 64 8.05 34.60 -23.57
C SER A 64 8.60 33.21 -23.20
N VAL A 65 9.45 33.15 -22.17
CA VAL A 65 9.96 31.88 -21.66
C VAL A 65 8.83 31.00 -21.12
N LEU A 66 7.85 31.57 -20.42
CA LEU A 66 6.69 30.81 -19.94
C LEU A 66 5.85 30.27 -21.10
N LEU A 67 5.62 31.05 -22.16
CA LEU A 67 4.91 30.61 -23.36
C LEU A 67 5.68 29.56 -24.15
N GLU A 68 7.02 29.65 -24.20
CA GLU A 68 7.85 28.58 -24.78
C GLU A 68 7.73 27.26 -23.97
N ARG A 69 7.67 27.33 -22.66
CA ARG A 69 7.47 26.15 -21.78
C ARG A 69 6.10 25.50 -22.01
N LEU A 70 5.04 26.29 -22.22
CA LEU A 70 3.71 25.79 -22.58
C LEU A 70 3.74 25.04 -23.92
N LYS A 71 4.36 25.62 -24.96
CA LYS A 71 4.54 24.95 -26.26
C LYS A 71 5.37 23.68 -26.15
N ALA A 72 6.41 23.69 -25.31
CA ALA A 72 7.23 22.52 -25.03
C ALA A 72 6.43 21.40 -24.35
N ALA A 73 5.48 21.74 -23.49
CA ALA A 73 4.59 20.75 -22.86
C ALA A 73 3.68 20.07 -23.90
N ASP A 74 3.12 20.84 -24.86
CA ASP A 74 2.32 20.27 -25.95
C ASP A 74 3.15 19.32 -26.84
N GLN A 75 4.39 19.71 -27.15
CA GLN A 75 5.31 18.88 -27.93
C GLN A 75 5.66 17.58 -27.20
N LEU A 76 6.00 17.67 -25.90
CA LEU A 76 6.35 16.52 -25.08
C LEU A 76 5.16 15.57 -24.90
N ALA A 77 3.95 16.13 -24.67
CA ALA A 77 2.73 15.31 -24.53
C ALA A 77 2.42 14.53 -25.82
N ASN A 78 2.46 15.18 -26.99
CA ASN A 78 2.26 14.48 -28.25
C ASN A 78 3.33 13.39 -28.48
N ALA A 79 4.61 13.69 -28.25
CA ALA A 79 5.70 12.71 -28.42
C ALA A 79 5.57 11.51 -27.46
N ALA A 80 5.19 11.75 -26.22
CA ALA A 80 4.98 10.67 -25.26
C ALA A 80 3.75 9.82 -25.61
N MET A 81 2.64 10.42 -26.05
CA MET A 81 1.46 9.70 -26.54
C MET A 81 1.81 8.87 -27.79
N TRP A 82 2.64 9.40 -28.70
CA TRP A 82 3.16 8.65 -29.84
C TRP A 82 3.95 7.42 -29.39
N LEU A 83 4.81 7.55 -28.36
CA LEU A 83 5.58 6.42 -27.85
C LEU A 83 4.67 5.39 -27.16
N VAL A 84 3.65 5.80 -26.43
CA VAL A 84 2.63 4.92 -25.81
C VAL A 84 1.95 4.04 -26.86
N VAL A 85 1.46 4.61 -27.98
CA VAL A 85 0.77 3.80 -29.01
C VAL A 85 1.73 2.87 -29.74
N HIS A 86 2.98 3.29 -29.96
CA HIS A 86 3.99 2.41 -30.52
C HIS A 86 4.36 1.27 -29.58
N SER A 87 4.50 1.53 -28.28
CA SER A 87 4.76 0.50 -27.28
C SER A 87 3.68 -0.58 -27.24
N THR A 88 2.42 -0.21 -27.49
CA THR A 88 1.32 -1.19 -27.56
C THR A 88 1.42 -2.06 -28.80
N TYR A 89 1.61 -1.45 -29.98
CA TYR A 89 1.38 -2.12 -31.27
C TYR A 89 2.63 -2.49 -32.04
N ALA A 90 3.70 -1.68 -31.97
CA ALA A 90 4.81 -1.75 -32.90
C ALA A 90 6.04 -2.51 -32.36
N LYS A 91 6.82 -3.09 -33.26
CA LYS A 91 8.16 -3.63 -32.96
C LYS A 91 9.26 -2.62 -33.22
N ARG A 92 8.98 -1.57 -33.97
CA ARG A 92 9.92 -0.48 -34.25
C ARG A 92 9.18 0.86 -34.34
N VAL A 93 9.94 1.91 -34.31
CA VAL A 93 9.51 3.28 -34.57
C VAL A 93 10.24 3.81 -35.81
N ASP A 94 9.72 4.88 -36.38
CA ASP A 94 10.42 5.71 -37.36
C ASP A 94 10.45 7.13 -36.83
N ILE A 95 11.61 7.62 -36.38
CA ILE A 95 11.77 8.92 -35.75
C ILE A 95 11.49 10.09 -36.72
N HIS A 96 11.48 9.84 -38.03
CA HIS A 96 11.14 10.83 -39.04
C HIS A 96 9.64 10.86 -39.36
N GLY A 97 8.83 10.03 -38.69
CA GLY A 97 7.37 10.03 -38.83
C GLY A 97 6.86 9.33 -40.08
N ASN A 98 7.69 8.53 -40.74
CA ASN A 98 7.23 7.76 -41.90
C ASN A 98 6.23 6.68 -41.45
N PRO A 99 5.20 6.38 -42.25
CA PRO A 99 4.26 5.31 -41.98
C PRO A 99 4.93 3.94 -41.84
N LEU A 100 4.47 3.16 -40.87
CA LEU A 100 4.91 1.80 -40.63
C LEU A 100 4.18 0.84 -41.58
N SER A 101 4.86 -0.25 -41.95
CA SER A 101 4.29 -1.37 -42.73
C SER A 101 3.71 -2.43 -41.78
N ALA A 102 2.87 -3.34 -42.28
CA ALA A 102 2.31 -4.44 -41.51
C ALA A 102 3.37 -5.32 -40.82
N ALA A 103 4.58 -5.44 -41.41
CA ALA A 103 5.68 -6.20 -40.82
C ALA A 103 6.29 -5.58 -39.57
N ASP A 104 6.06 -4.29 -39.35
CA ASP A 104 6.61 -3.52 -38.23
C ASP A 104 5.79 -3.67 -36.93
N PHE A 105 4.67 -4.41 -36.99
CA PHE A 105 3.77 -4.58 -35.83
C PHE A 105 3.98 -5.90 -35.10
N LYS A 106 3.65 -5.90 -33.80
CA LYS A 106 3.65 -7.09 -32.95
C LYS A 106 2.63 -8.11 -33.45
N ALA A 107 2.94 -9.40 -33.29
CA ALA A 107 2.00 -10.47 -33.61
C ALA A 107 0.77 -10.47 -32.67
N ASP A 108 0.99 -10.10 -31.40
CA ASP A 108 -0.02 -10.01 -30.36
C ASP A 108 0.19 -8.69 -29.57
N PRO A 109 -0.44 -7.58 -30.02
CA PRO A 109 -0.34 -6.29 -29.33
C PRO A 109 -0.96 -6.35 -27.94
N GLN A 110 -0.26 -5.84 -26.94
CA GLN A 110 -0.69 -5.79 -25.55
C GLN A 110 -0.49 -4.38 -24.98
N GLY A 111 -1.41 -3.94 -24.10
CA GLY A 111 -1.27 -2.65 -23.45
C GLY A 111 -2.51 -2.23 -22.68
N HIS A 112 -2.38 -1.11 -21.94
CA HIS A 112 -3.45 -0.36 -21.31
C HIS A 112 -3.46 1.06 -21.90
N THR A 113 -3.65 1.11 -23.21
CA THR A 113 -3.35 2.29 -24.06
C THR A 113 -4.21 3.48 -23.68
N GLY A 114 -5.51 3.28 -23.50
CA GLY A 114 -6.45 4.40 -23.28
C GLY A 114 -6.21 5.15 -21.98
N GLY A 115 -5.98 4.42 -20.88
CA GLY A 115 -5.62 5.05 -19.62
C GLY A 115 -4.26 5.75 -19.68
N SER A 116 -3.28 5.14 -20.36
CA SER A 116 -1.95 5.73 -20.54
C SER A 116 -2.02 7.01 -21.39
N LEU A 117 -2.81 7.04 -22.46
CA LEU A 117 -3.01 8.26 -23.25
C LEU A 117 -3.63 9.40 -22.44
N ASN A 118 -4.56 9.11 -21.52
CA ASN A 118 -5.13 10.13 -20.62
C ASN A 118 -4.12 10.55 -19.53
N MET A 119 -3.20 9.67 -19.12
CA MET A 119 -2.21 9.97 -18.09
C MET A 119 -1.08 10.86 -18.62
N VAL A 120 -0.73 10.79 -19.91
CA VAL A 120 0.36 11.61 -20.50
C VAL A 120 0.14 13.12 -20.27
N PRO A 121 -1.01 13.75 -20.61
CA PRO A 121 -1.24 15.17 -20.34
C PRO A 121 -1.13 15.50 -18.85
N ALA A 122 -1.61 14.62 -17.99
CA ALA A 122 -1.53 14.81 -16.54
C ALA A 122 -0.09 14.84 -16.02
N TYR A 123 0.73 13.88 -16.43
CA TYR A 123 2.11 13.79 -15.98
C TYR A 123 3.00 14.89 -16.60
N VAL A 124 2.78 15.26 -17.87
CA VAL A 124 3.45 16.42 -18.49
C VAL A 124 3.04 17.71 -17.81
N GLY A 125 1.75 17.89 -17.47
CA GLY A 125 1.27 19.02 -16.71
C GLY A 125 1.88 19.13 -15.30
N TYR A 126 2.09 18.01 -14.64
CA TYR A 126 2.84 17.93 -13.39
C TYR A 126 4.30 18.40 -13.56
N MET A 127 4.99 17.93 -14.59
CA MET A 127 6.34 18.39 -14.92
C MET A 127 6.36 19.90 -15.25
N LEU A 128 5.36 20.40 -15.95
CA LEU A 128 5.19 21.82 -16.26
C LEU A 128 4.95 22.66 -14.99
N ALA A 129 4.15 22.17 -14.06
CA ALA A 129 3.94 22.83 -12.77
C ALA A 129 5.26 22.94 -11.97
N ASN A 130 6.08 21.89 -11.97
CA ASN A 130 7.41 21.90 -11.37
C ASN A 130 8.32 22.93 -12.05
N LEU A 131 8.28 22.99 -13.38
CA LEU A 131 9.08 23.92 -14.16
C LEU A 131 8.66 25.40 -13.95
N PHE A 132 7.37 25.66 -13.78
CA PHE A 132 6.83 27.00 -13.54
C PHE A 132 7.17 27.53 -12.14
N SER A 133 7.01 26.70 -11.12
CA SER A 133 7.27 27.11 -9.72
C SER A 133 8.75 27.08 -9.34
N GLY A 134 9.59 26.30 -10.05
CA GLY A 134 10.96 26.03 -9.62
C GLY A 134 11.05 25.03 -8.44
N ASP A 135 9.94 24.37 -8.08
CA ASP A 135 9.88 23.36 -7.04
C ASP A 135 9.62 21.98 -7.65
N THR A 136 10.30 20.96 -7.17
CA THR A 136 9.99 19.57 -7.53
C THR A 136 9.01 18.99 -6.51
N ARG A 137 7.86 18.53 -6.98
CA ARG A 137 6.88 17.80 -6.18
C ARG A 137 7.13 16.31 -6.27
N SER A 138 6.72 15.61 -5.24
CA SER A 138 6.51 14.17 -5.37
C SER A 138 5.19 13.86 -6.06
N TRP A 139 5.01 12.63 -6.50
CA TRP A 139 3.76 12.17 -7.09
C TRP A 139 3.40 10.75 -6.66
N LEU A 140 2.11 10.45 -6.75
CA LEU A 140 1.52 9.14 -6.51
C LEU A 140 0.56 8.86 -7.66
N MET A 141 0.52 7.65 -8.18
CA MET A 141 -0.43 7.22 -9.20
C MET A 141 -1.18 5.99 -8.74
N GLU A 142 -2.50 6.08 -8.65
CA GLU A 142 -3.37 4.98 -8.26
C GLU A 142 -3.59 3.99 -9.41
N GLN A 143 -3.74 4.48 -10.64
CA GLN A 143 -3.93 3.64 -11.82
C GLN A 143 -2.61 3.08 -12.37
N GLY A 144 -1.97 2.17 -11.65
CA GLY A 144 -0.65 1.63 -12.01
C GLY A 144 -0.54 1.04 -13.42
N HIS A 145 -1.65 0.58 -14.02
CA HIS A 145 -1.67 0.11 -15.41
C HIS A 145 -1.35 1.20 -16.45
N CYS A 146 -1.38 2.47 -16.06
CA CYS A 146 -1.03 3.61 -16.92
C CYS A 146 0.48 3.93 -16.92
N VAL A 147 1.31 3.09 -16.34
CA VAL A 147 2.77 3.30 -16.18
C VAL A 147 3.48 3.58 -17.51
N SER A 148 2.98 3.08 -18.65
CA SER A 148 3.55 3.36 -19.97
C SER A 148 3.60 4.87 -20.29
N ALA A 149 2.65 5.66 -19.79
CA ALA A 149 2.69 7.12 -19.90
C ALA A 149 3.89 7.71 -19.16
N ILE A 150 4.08 7.26 -17.92
CA ILE A 150 5.17 7.73 -17.06
C ILE A 150 6.53 7.35 -17.65
N ASP A 151 6.70 6.07 -18.02
CA ASP A 151 7.96 5.57 -18.60
C ASP A 151 8.28 6.27 -19.93
N SER A 152 7.27 6.56 -20.76
CA SER A 152 7.46 7.32 -22.01
C SER A 152 7.95 8.74 -21.77
N VAL A 153 7.32 9.48 -20.87
CA VAL A 153 7.74 10.85 -20.52
C VAL A 153 9.13 10.85 -19.87
N ASN A 154 9.36 9.92 -18.93
CA ASN A 154 10.64 9.82 -18.23
C ASN A 154 11.80 9.46 -19.17
N LEU A 155 11.58 8.58 -20.13
CA LEU A 155 12.56 8.27 -21.17
C LEU A 155 12.95 9.51 -21.97
N LEU A 156 11.95 10.25 -22.48
CA LEU A 156 12.19 11.46 -23.28
C LEU A 156 12.92 12.55 -22.49
N LEU A 157 12.68 12.69 -21.19
CA LEU A 157 13.30 13.68 -20.32
C LEU A 157 14.59 13.20 -19.64
N GLY A 158 14.97 11.92 -19.76
CA GLY A 158 16.09 11.34 -19.03
C GLY A 158 15.86 11.25 -17.50
N ASN A 159 14.60 11.31 -17.08
CA ASN A 159 14.19 11.19 -15.66
C ASN A 159 13.97 9.73 -15.29
N GLN A 160 15.01 8.88 -15.40
CA GLN A 160 14.93 7.44 -15.27
C GLN A 160 15.73 6.92 -14.09
N LYS A 161 15.22 5.91 -13.37
CA LYS A 161 16.00 5.11 -12.42
C LYS A 161 17.08 4.31 -13.16
N SER A 162 18.09 3.87 -12.41
CA SER A 162 19.31 3.24 -12.94
C SER A 162 19.04 2.07 -13.88
N ARG A 163 18.05 1.21 -13.58
CA ARG A 163 17.73 0.04 -14.39
C ARG A 163 17.10 0.44 -15.74
N HIS A 164 16.21 1.43 -15.75
CA HIS A 164 15.67 1.98 -17.00
C HIS A 164 16.74 2.72 -17.80
N ALA A 165 17.53 3.57 -17.16
CA ALA A 165 18.60 4.32 -17.82
C ALA A 165 19.67 3.39 -18.43
N ALA A 166 19.96 2.25 -17.80
CA ALA A 166 20.87 1.25 -18.33
C ALA A 166 20.30 0.53 -19.57
N ALA A 167 18.99 0.26 -19.58
CA ALA A 167 18.31 -0.38 -20.71
C ALA A 167 18.03 0.61 -21.86
N TYR A 168 17.68 1.86 -21.51
CA TYR A 168 17.24 2.89 -22.47
C TYR A 168 17.99 4.21 -22.19
N PRO A 169 19.26 4.33 -22.62
CA PRO A 169 20.15 5.44 -22.23
C PRO A 169 19.80 6.79 -22.89
N ASP A 170 19.07 6.77 -23.99
CA ASP A 170 18.66 7.93 -24.76
C ASP A 170 17.34 7.64 -25.52
N TRP A 171 16.90 8.56 -26.36
CA TRP A 171 15.74 8.35 -27.25
C TRP A 171 16.15 8.28 -28.74
N SER A 172 17.33 7.71 -29.03
CA SER A 172 17.68 7.31 -30.40
C SER A 172 16.73 6.26 -30.96
N GLU A 173 16.62 6.16 -32.27
CA GLU A 173 15.74 5.16 -32.92
C GLU A 173 16.06 3.73 -32.46
N GLU A 174 17.33 3.40 -32.23
CA GLU A 174 17.73 2.10 -31.70
C GLU A 174 17.17 1.86 -30.31
N THR A 175 17.31 2.82 -29.41
CA THR A 175 16.80 2.72 -28.05
C THR A 175 15.27 2.69 -28.01
N LEU A 176 14.61 3.52 -28.80
CA LEU A 176 13.14 3.52 -28.90
C LEU A 176 12.60 2.21 -29.48
N ASN A 177 13.30 1.61 -30.46
CA ASN A 177 12.94 0.29 -30.99
C ASN A 177 13.02 -0.78 -29.90
N ARG A 178 14.08 -0.76 -29.09
CA ARG A 178 14.20 -1.67 -27.93
C ARG A 178 13.07 -1.43 -26.92
N PHE A 179 12.82 -0.18 -26.56
CA PHE A 179 11.77 0.18 -25.60
C PHE A 179 10.40 -0.35 -26.02
N VAL A 180 9.98 -0.14 -27.27
CA VAL A 180 8.68 -0.63 -27.76
C VAL A 180 8.63 -2.16 -27.87
N GLN A 181 9.75 -2.83 -28.20
CA GLN A 181 9.82 -4.29 -28.23
C GLN A 181 9.72 -4.89 -26.83
N ASP A 182 10.42 -4.31 -25.86
CA ASP A 182 10.47 -4.79 -24.48
C ASP A 182 9.14 -4.64 -23.75
N PHE A 183 8.29 -3.71 -24.16
CA PHE A 183 6.97 -3.50 -23.55
C PHE A 183 6.06 -4.71 -23.79
N TYR A 184 5.72 -5.44 -22.73
CA TYR A 184 5.01 -6.73 -22.74
C TYR A 184 5.67 -7.79 -23.61
N SER A 185 7.01 -7.84 -23.62
CA SER A 185 7.74 -8.88 -24.39
C SER A 185 7.58 -10.28 -23.79
N TYR A 186 7.33 -10.37 -22.47
CA TYR A 186 7.31 -11.63 -21.70
C TYR A 186 8.62 -12.43 -21.76
N GLU A 187 9.71 -11.80 -22.19
CA GLU A 187 11.01 -12.44 -22.24
C GLU A 187 11.62 -12.65 -20.86
N LEU A 188 12.30 -13.78 -20.71
CA LEU A 188 12.97 -14.16 -19.47
C LEU A 188 14.49 -14.13 -19.65
N THR A 189 15.17 -13.71 -18.58
CA THR A 189 16.60 -13.91 -18.44
C THR A 189 16.92 -15.39 -18.20
N LYS A 190 18.21 -15.76 -18.30
CA LYS A 190 18.65 -17.15 -18.09
C LYS A 190 18.31 -17.69 -16.69
N ASP A 191 18.17 -16.84 -15.71
CA ASP A 191 17.80 -17.13 -14.32
C ASP A 191 16.29 -17.00 -14.04
N GLY A 192 15.47 -16.88 -15.11
CA GLY A 192 14.02 -16.93 -15.02
C GLY A 192 13.36 -15.63 -14.55
N LYS A 193 14.07 -14.49 -14.59
CA LYS A 193 13.53 -13.17 -14.27
C LYS A 193 13.03 -12.45 -15.52
N PRO A 194 12.11 -11.46 -15.39
CA PRO A 194 11.76 -10.60 -16.51
C PRO A 194 13.00 -9.91 -17.10
N ALA A 195 13.19 -10.04 -18.42
CA ALA A 195 14.32 -9.43 -19.12
C ALA A 195 14.15 -7.90 -19.20
N SER A 196 12.91 -7.45 -19.46
CA SER A 196 12.58 -6.03 -19.54
C SER A 196 12.41 -5.41 -18.14
N PRO A 197 12.90 -4.18 -17.93
CA PRO A 197 12.59 -3.41 -16.71
C PRO A 197 11.22 -2.75 -16.75
N LEU A 198 10.55 -2.75 -17.92
CA LEU A 198 9.22 -2.19 -18.09
C LEU A 198 8.19 -3.13 -17.47
N GLY A 199 7.24 -2.57 -16.78
CA GLY A 199 6.19 -3.34 -16.12
C GLY A 199 4.85 -2.66 -16.22
N SER A 200 3.89 -3.22 -15.50
CA SER A 200 2.55 -2.68 -15.36
C SER A 200 2.18 -2.67 -13.87
N HIS A 201 1.22 -1.84 -13.49
CA HIS A 201 0.72 -1.71 -12.13
C HIS A 201 1.80 -1.25 -11.14
N LEU A 202 2.20 -2.07 -10.19
CA LEU A 202 3.24 -1.74 -9.23
C LEU A 202 4.63 -1.91 -9.86
N ASN A 203 5.27 -0.80 -10.22
CA ASN A 203 6.58 -0.80 -10.87
C ASN A 203 7.58 0.09 -10.12
N VAL A 204 8.50 -0.53 -9.40
CA VAL A 204 9.54 0.15 -8.62
C VAL A 204 10.67 0.75 -9.48
N ASN A 205 10.74 0.39 -10.74
CA ASN A 205 11.74 0.96 -11.66
C ASN A 205 11.31 2.31 -12.23
N THR A 206 10.03 2.68 -12.11
CA THR A 206 9.52 3.98 -12.54
C THR A 206 10.02 5.08 -11.60
N ALA A 207 10.56 6.15 -12.18
CA ALA A 207 11.19 7.23 -11.42
C ALA A 207 10.16 8.21 -10.83
N GLY A 208 10.43 8.69 -9.62
CA GLY A 208 9.72 9.81 -9.01
C GLY A 208 8.54 9.48 -8.11
N ALA A 209 8.02 8.25 -8.13
CA ALA A 209 6.90 7.85 -7.29
C ALA A 209 7.27 7.72 -5.82
N VAL A 210 6.43 8.23 -4.94
CA VAL A 210 6.48 7.93 -3.50
C VAL A 210 5.84 6.56 -3.24
N SER A 211 4.71 6.32 -3.87
CA SER A 211 4.00 5.05 -3.89
C SER A 211 3.27 4.98 -5.23
N GLU A 212 3.38 3.88 -5.91
CA GLU A 212 2.58 3.61 -7.09
C GLU A 212 1.34 2.87 -6.61
N GLY A 213 0.23 3.57 -6.58
CA GLY A 213 -1.04 3.05 -6.15
C GLY A 213 -1.52 1.94 -7.04
N GLY A 214 -2.60 1.29 -6.68
CA GLY A 214 -3.02 0.15 -7.42
C GLY A 214 -4.39 -0.38 -7.12
N TYR A 215 -4.64 -1.50 -7.65
CA TYR A 215 -5.88 -2.23 -7.77
C TYR A 215 -6.34 -2.98 -6.52
N LEU A 216 -5.57 -2.96 -5.45
CA LEU A 216 -5.86 -3.77 -4.27
C LEU A 216 -6.51 -2.95 -3.13
N GLY A 217 -7.33 -1.96 -3.49
CA GLY A 217 -8.03 -1.14 -2.50
C GLY A 217 -7.15 -0.07 -1.84
N PHE A 218 -6.13 0.38 -2.54
CA PHE A 218 -5.30 1.51 -2.11
C PHE A 218 -6.08 2.79 -2.33
N THR A 219 -6.60 3.35 -1.26
CA THR A 219 -7.52 4.47 -1.35
C THR A 219 -6.79 5.79 -1.52
N ALA A 220 -7.48 6.80 -2.09
CA ALA A 220 -6.98 8.16 -2.20
C ALA A 220 -6.61 8.81 -0.85
N LEU A 221 -7.02 8.19 0.24
CA LEU A 221 -6.74 8.68 1.59
C LEU A 221 -5.26 8.70 1.97
N GLN A 222 -4.43 7.84 1.36
CA GLN A 222 -3.01 7.80 1.70
C GLN A 222 -2.28 9.11 1.42
N TYR A 223 -2.72 9.92 0.46
CA TYR A 223 -2.07 11.21 0.16
C TYR A 223 -2.13 12.20 1.32
N VAL A 224 -3.14 12.11 2.17
CA VAL A 224 -3.28 13.00 3.34
C VAL A 224 -2.11 12.86 4.31
N HIS A 225 -1.54 11.67 4.41
CA HIS A 225 -0.46 11.36 5.33
C HIS A 225 0.89 11.07 4.64
N ALA A 226 0.91 11.03 3.31
CA ALA A 226 2.13 10.78 2.55
C ALA A 226 3.16 11.89 2.73
N SER A 227 2.71 13.15 2.72
CA SER A 227 3.59 14.31 2.89
C SER A 227 3.69 14.72 4.35
N GLU A 228 4.89 15.11 4.76
CA GLU A 228 5.12 15.83 6.02
C GLU A 228 4.97 17.32 5.79
N LYS A 229 4.93 18.09 6.88
CA LYS A 229 4.85 19.55 6.80
C LYS A 229 5.93 20.11 5.85
N ASN A 230 5.51 21.00 4.96
CA ASN A 230 6.30 21.65 3.90
C ASN A 230 6.65 20.73 2.70
N GLU A 231 6.22 19.49 2.66
CA GLU A 231 6.33 18.65 1.47
C GLU A 231 5.15 18.86 0.55
N ARG A 232 5.36 18.59 -0.75
CA ARG A 232 4.32 18.75 -1.80
C ARG A 232 4.17 17.45 -2.58
N LEU A 233 2.92 17.02 -2.78
CA LEU A 233 2.57 15.79 -3.46
C LEU A 233 1.42 16.03 -4.44
N VAL A 234 1.50 15.43 -5.62
CA VAL A 234 0.39 15.32 -6.57
C VAL A 234 -0.07 13.86 -6.59
N ALA A 235 -1.36 13.63 -6.37
CA ALA A 235 -1.96 12.30 -6.41
C ALA A 235 -2.83 12.15 -7.66
N PHE A 236 -2.44 11.27 -8.58
CA PHE A 236 -3.22 10.94 -9.77
C PHE A 236 -4.14 9.77 -9.47
N LEU A 237 -5.43 9.98 -9.65
CA LEU A 237 -6.51 9.06 -9.33
C LEU A 237 -7.33 8.76 -10.59
N SER A 238 -8.11 7.70 -10.59
CA SER A 238 -8.99 7.37 -11.69
C SER A 238 -10.44 7.18 -11.24
N ASP A 239 -11.38 7.48 -12.13
CA ASP A 239 -12.81 7.29 -11.90
C ASP A 239 -13.20 5.81 -11.70
N GLY A 240 -12.45 4.88 -12.30
CA GLY A 240 -12.61 3.45 -12.06
C GLY A 240 -12.14 3.04 -10.66
N ALA A 241 -10.97 3.50 -10.24
CA ALA A 241 -10.43 3.20 -8.92
C ALA A 241 -11.20 3.87 -7.79
N PHE A 242 -11.81 5.04 -8.03
CA PHE A 242 -12.68 5.70 -7.06
C PHE A 242 -13.83 4.80 -6.58
N GLU A 243 -14.35 3.93 -7.43
CA GLU A 243 -15.39 2.97 -7.02
C GLU A 243 -14.90 2.02 -5.92
N GLU A 244 -13.60 1.77 -5.82
CA GLU A 244 -12.99 0.94 -4.78
C GLU A 244 -12.92 1.64 -3.41
N GLN A 245 -12.98 2.97 -3.38
CA GLN A 245 -13.02 3.75 -2.13
C GLN A 245 -14.34 3.63 -1.37
N ARG A 246 -15.28 2.87 -1.88
CA ARG A 246 -16.61 2.64 -1.25
C ARG A 246 -17.38 3.95 -0.99
N GLY A 247 -17.16 4.94 -1.82
CA GLY A 247 -17.89 6.20 -1.81
C GLY A 247 -17.53 7.19 -0.70
N SER A 248 -16.43 6.96 0.03
CA SER A 248 -16.03 7.86 1.12
C SER A 248 -14.54 8.17 1.07
N ASP A 249 -14.19 9.45 1.11
CA ASP A 249 -12.83 9.94 1.29
C ASP A 249 -12.76 10.74 2.61
N TRP A 250 -11.95 10.27 3.53
CA TRP A 250 -11.81 10.83 4.87
C TRP A 250 -10.74 11.94 4.96
N ALA A 251 -10.07 12.26 3.86
CA ALA A 251 -8.97 13.22 3.83
C ALA A 251 -9.32 14.58 4.47
N PRO A 252 -10.47 15.23 4.20
CA PRO A 252 -10.83 16.49 4.83
C PRO A 252 -10.95 16.40 6.35
N LEU A 253 -11.42 15.24 6.86
CA LEU A 253 -11.53 15.01 8.30
C LEU A 253 -10.17 14.96 8.99
N TRP A 254 -9.15 14.42 8.31
CA TRP A 254 -7.84 14.14 8.92
C TRP A 254 -6.75 15.16 8.57
N TRP A 255 -6.88 15.93 7.51
CA TRP A 255 -5.87 16.90 7.11
C TRP A 255 -5.72 18.04 8.12
N ARG A 256 -4.47 18.41 8.46
CA ARG A 256 -4.13 19.56 9.31
C ARG A 256 -2.89 20.25 8.75
N ALA A 257 -2.95 21.57 8.61
CA ALA A 257 -1.83 22.38 8.14
C ALA A 257 -0.61 22.34 9.07
N GLU A 258 -0.81 22.00 10.31
CA GLU A 258 0.24 21.95 11.34
C GLU A 258 1.23 20.80 11.12
N ASP A 259 0.77 19.66 10.58
CA ASP A 259 1.58 18.44 10.49
C ASP A 259 1.45 17.67 9.17
N THR A 260 0.68 18.18 8.21
CA THR A 260 0.51 17.59 6.88
C THR A 260 0.97 18.56 5.80
N GLY A 261 1.62 18.05 4.75
CA GLY A 261 2.05 18.85 3.60
C GLY A 261 0.92 19.20 2.65
N TRP A 262 1.28 19.80 1.52
CA TRP A 262 0.35 20.16 0.46
C TRP A 262 0.14 18.97 -0.46
N VAL A 263 -1.10 18.54 -0.63
CA VAL A 263 -1.45 17.44 -1.53
C VAL A 263 -2.58 17.89 -2.45
N VAL A 264 -2.36 17.71 -3.76
CA VAL A 264 -3.36 18.03 -4.78
C VAL A 264 -3.80 16.72 -5.44
N PRO A 265 -4.99 16.19 -5.11
CA PRO A 265 -5.58 15.05 -5.78
C PRO A 265 -6.14 15.45 -7.14
N ILE A 266 -5.94 14.61 -8.15
CA ILE A 266 -6.38 14.81 -9.53
C ILE A 266 -7.06 13.53 -10.01
N MET A 267 -8.40 13.57 -10.14
CA MET A 267 -9.18 12.51 -10.73
C MET A 267 -9.12 12.59 -12.25
N ILE A 268 -8.63 11.58 -12.92
CA ILE A 268 -8.73 11.45 -14.39
C ILE A 268 -10.06 10.80 -14.72
N ALA A 269 -11.05 11.63 -15.01
CA ALA A 269 -12.43 11.24 -15.29
C ALA A 269 -12.61 10.94 -16.79
N ASN A 270 -12.24 9.72 -17.21
CA ASN A 270 -12.38 9.30 -18.62
C ASN A 270 -13.69 8.52 -18.90
N GLY A 271 -14.52 8.28 -17.90
CA GLY A 271 -15.85 7.75 -17.98
C GLY A 271 -15.97 6.25 -18.27
N ARG A 272 -14.86 5.49 -18.34
CA ARG A 272 -14.90 4.07 -18.74
C ARG A 272 -13.98 3.16 -17.94
N ARG A 273 -14.52 1.97 -17.65
CA ARG A 273 -13.77 0.79 -17.15
C ARG A 273 -13.33 -0.10 -18.32
N ILE A 274 -13.11 -1.39 -18.05
CA ILE A 274 -12.65 -2.36 -19.06
C ILE A 274 -13.69 -2.51 -20.19
N ASP A 275 -14.94 -2.82 -19.84
CA ASP A 275 -16.00 -3.19 -20.79
C ASP A 275 -17.29 -2.35 -20.68
N GLN A 276 -17.28 -1.32 -19.79
CA GLN A 276 -18.45 -0.46 -19.61
C GLN A 276 -18.08 0.95 -19.12
N ARG A 277 -19.06 1.83 -19.01
CA ARG A 277 -18.93 3.13 -18.37
C ARG A 277 -18.70 2.97 -16.86
N THR A 278 -18.00 3.91 -16.26
CA THR A 278 -17.86 3.99 -14.80
C THR A 278 -19.20 4.29 -14.14
N THR A 279 -19.34 3.92 -12.87
CA THR A 279 -20.55 4.24 -12.09
C THR A 279 -20.73 5.75 -11.99
N MET A 280 -19.66 6.51 -11.80
CA MET A 280 -19.66 7.97 -11.81
C MET A 280 -20.29 8.52 -13.10
N MET A 281 -19.85 8.04 -14.26
CA MET A 281 -20.40 8.46 -15.55
C MET A 281 -21.88 8.09 -15.70
N LEU A 282 -22.33 6.97 -15.13
CA LEU A 282 -23.71 6.52 -15.15
C LEU A 282 -24.61 7.35 -14.20
N GLN A 283 -24.03 7.96 -13.16
CA GLN A 283 -24.76 8.77 -12.18
C GLN A 283 -24.94 10.24 -12.62
N GLY A 284 -24.16 10.72 -13.59
CA GLY A 284 -24.22 12.11 -14.05
C GLY A 284 -22.87 12.70 -14.45
N GLY A 285 -21.81 11.87 -14.46
CA GLY A 285 -20.48 12.30 -14.90
C GLY A 285 -19.77 13.21 -13.90
N VAL A 286 -19.03 14.15 -14.42
CA VAL A 286 -18.20 15.03 -13.59
C VAL A 286 -19.01 15.97 -12.70
N ASP A 287 -20.19 16.38 -13.12
CA ASP A 287 -21.07 17.24 -12.30
C ASP A 287 -21.53 16.50 -11.03
N TRP A 288 -22.03 15.27 -11.19
CA TRP A 288 -22.40 14.43 -10.05
C TRP A 288 -21.21 14.21 -9.12
N PHE A 289 -20.03 13.96 -9.70
CA PHE A 289 -18.85 13.70 -8.90
C PHE A 289 -18.37 14.93 -8.14
N ALA A 290 -18.43 16.11 -8.75
CA ALA A 290 -18.13 17.36 -8.07
C ALA A 290 -19.05 17.60 -6.87
N GLU A 291 -20.38 17.42 -7.05
CA GLU A 291 -21.33 17.51 -5.94
C GLU A 291 -21.04 16.50 -4.83
N HIS A 292 -20.67 15.26 -5.20
CA HIS A 292 -20.29 14.22 -4.24
C HIS A 292 -19.05 14.62 -3.43
N LEU A 293 -18.03 15.18 -4.07
CA LEU A 293 -16.83 15.69 -3.40
C LEU A 293 -17.13 16.87 -2.46
N GLU A 294 -18.01 17.78 -2.86
CA GLU A 294 -18.44 18.89 -2.00
C GLU A 294 -19.08 18.39 -0.70
N HIS A 295 -19.93 17.35 -0.77
CA HIS A 295 -20.53 16.72 0.40
C HIS A 295 -19.49 16.08 1.33
N GLN A 296 -18.36 15.62 0.78
CA GLN A 296 -17.26 15.05 1.56
C GLN A 296 -16.31 16.09 2.14
N GLY A 297 -16.51 17.37 1.84
CA GLY A 297 -15.68 18.46 2.36
C GLY A 297 -14.53 18.89 1.45
N PHE A 298 -14.56 18.50 0.18
CA PHE A 298 -13.63 19.02 -0.83
C PHE A 298 -14.14 20.29 -1.49
N GLU A 299 -13.23 20.98 -2.18
CA GLU A 299 -13.50 22.04 -3.13
C GLU A 299 -13.09 21.55 -4.52
N PRO A 300 -14.03 20.98 -5.31
CA PRO A 300 -13.72 20.44 -6.61
C PRO A 300 -13.54 21.54 -7.66
N SER A 301 -12.62 21.31 -8.61
CA SER A 301 -12.47 22.13 -9.81
C SER A 301 -12.35 21.23 -11.04
N VAL A 302 -13.29 21.39 -11.98
CA VAL A 302 -13.25 20.67 -13.26
C VAL A 302 -12.21 21.34 -14.17
N ILE A 303 -11.34 20.51 -14.76
CA ILE A 303 -10.32 20.94 -15.71
C ILE A 303 -10.38 20.10 -17.00
N ASP A 304 -9.79 20.59 -18.06
CA ASP A 304 -9.61 19.82 -19.31
C ASP A 304 -8.54 18.75 -19.09
N GLY A 305 -8.95 17.49 -19.06
CA GLY A 305 -8.07 16.33 -18.88
C GLY A 305 -7.26 15.92 -20.13
N GLN A 306 -7.31 16.73 -21.19
CA GLN A 306 -6.60 16.52 -22.44
C GLN A 306 -5.44 17.50 -22.62
N ASP A 307 -5.34 18.49 -21.74
CA ASP A 307 -4.46 19.66 -21.87
C ASP A 307 -3.45 19.72 -20.71
N PRO A 308 -2.14 19.55 -20.96
CA PRO A 308 -1.10 19.65 -19.93
C PRO A 308 -1.11 20.98 -19.18
N ALA A 309 -1.49 22.09 -19.87
CA ALA A 309 -1.55 23.40 -19.26
C ALA A 309 -2.64 23.49 -18.18
N ALA A 310 -3.79 22.82 -18.40
CA ALA A 310 -4.88 22.76 -17.43
C ALA A 310 -4.45 22.04 -16.14
N PHE A 311 -3.69 20.95 -16.25
CA PHE A 311 -3.11 20.25 -15.10
C PHE A 311 -2.09 21.13 -14.34
N ALA A 312 -1.19 21.80 -15.06
CA ALA A 312 -0.21 22.69 -14.42
C ALA A 312 -0.89 23.84 -13.66
N TRP A 313 -1.89 24.48 -14.27
CA TRP A 313 -2.71 25.48 -13.60
C TRP A 313 -3.37 24.91 -12.34
N GLY A 314 -4.03 23.77 -12.47
CA GLY A 314 -4.77 23.15 -11.36
C GLY A 314 -3.89 22.82 -10.18
N ILE A 315 -2.70 22.26 -10.42
CA ILE A 315 -1.72 21.92 -9.36
C ILE A 315 -1.30 23.20 -8.62
N LEU A 316 -0.88 24.24 -9.34
CA LEU A 316 -0.38 25.48 -8.73
C LEU A 316 -1.48 26.23 -7.98
N VAL A 317 -2.69 26.28 -8.52
CA VAL A 317 -3.83 26.95 -7.88
C VAL A 317 -4.37 26.12 -6.71
N GLY A 318 -4.36 24.80 -6.82
CA GLY A 318 -4.73 23.90 -5.72
C GLY A 318 -3.80 24.04 -4.50
N GLU A 319 -2.51 24.16 -4.73
CA GLU A 319 -1.55 24.44 -3.63
C GLU A 319 -1.79 25.83 -3.02
N GLN A 320 -2.04 26.86 -3.85
CA GLN A 320 -2.38 28.18 -3.34
C GLN A 320 -3.65 28.17 -2.49
N TRP A 321 -4.65 27.37 -2.89
CA TRP A 321 -5.85 27.16 -2.09
C TRP A 321 -5.53 26.60 -0.71
N LEU A 322 -4.67 25.58 -0.62
CA LEU A 322 -4.24 24.98 0.66
C LEU A 322 -3.50 26.00 1.53
N GLU A 323 -2.65 26.85 0.96
CA GLU A 323 -1.96 27.92 1.68
C GLU A 323 -2.94 28.97 2.22
N ASP A 324 -3.95 29.35 1.42
CA ASP A 324 -4.99 30.30 1.81
C ASP A 324 -5.87 29.73 2.93
N GLU A 325 -6.29 28.46 2.84
CA GLU A 325 -7.04 27.74 3.88
C GLU A 325 -6.24 27.64 5.18
N ALA A 326 -4.99 27.18 5.11
CA ALA A 326 -4.10 27.09 6.28
C ALA A 326 -3.91 28.46 6.94
N SER A 327 -3.74 29.52 6.15
CA SER A 327 -3.59 30.88 6.65
C SER A 327 -4.88 31.40 7.30
N ALA A 328 -6.04 31.12 6.71
CA ALA A 328 -7.33 31.49 7.27
C ALA A 328 -7.62 30.77 8.59
N ILE A 329 -7.31 29.46 8.68
CA ILE A 329 -7.43 28.69 9.92
C ILE A 329 -6.51 29.28 11.00
N LYS A 330 -5.26 29.58 10.66
CA LYS A 330 -4.30 30.16 11.61
C LYS A 330 -4.74 31.52 12.15
N ARG A 331 -5.44 32.32 11.36
CA ARG A 331 -6.01 33.61 11.80
C ARG A 331 -7.32 33.46 12.58
N GLY A 332 -7.93 32.28 12.61
CA GLY A 332 -9.24 32.04 13.22
C GLY A 332 -10.43 32.45 12.34
N ASP A 333 -10.19 32.74 11.06
CA ASP A 333 -11.23 33.08 10.08
C ASP A 333 -12.01 31.84 9.62
N ARG A 334 -11.39 30.66 9.75
CA ARG A 334 -11.96 29.35 9.43
C ARG A 334 -11.57 28.32 10.49
N SER A 335 -12.30 27.22 10.54
CA SER A 335 -12.05 26.08 11.43
C SER A 335 -11.92 24.77 10.62
N TYR A 336 -11.38 23.72 11.23
CA TYR A 336 -11.44 22.38 10.67
C TYR A 336 -12.86 21.82 10.67
N PRO A 337 -13.23 20.94 9.70
CA PRO A 337 -12.38 20.47 8.61
C PRO A 337 -12.14 21.57 7.57
N ALA A 338 -10.92 21.64 7.04
CA ALA A 338 -10.59 22.49 5.90
C ALA A 338 -11.25 21.95 4.62
N ARG A 339 -11.62 22.82 3.70
CA ARG A 339 -12.01 22.40 2.36
C ARG A 339 -10.76 22.14 1.54
N LEU A 340 -10.54 20.88 1.16
CA LEU A 340 -9.36 20.50 0.40
C LEU A 340 -9.60 20.61 -1.11
N PRO A 341 -8.61 21.05 -1.90
CA PRO A 341 -8.76 21.11 -3.35
C PRO A 341 -8.87 19.69 -3.92
N TYR A 342 -9.67 19.54 -4.97
CA TYR A 342 -9.76 18.31 -5.73
C TYR A 342 -9.95 18.63 -7.21
N LEU A 343 -9.05 18.21 -8.08
CA LEU A 343 -9.18 18.42 -9.51
C LEU A 343 -9.90 17.24 -10.15
N VAL A 344 -10.90 17.54 -10.98
CA VAL A 344 -11.60 16.57 -11.81
C VAL A 344 -11.25 16.84 -13.26
N ALA A 345 -10.33 16.05 -13.80
CA ALA A 345 -9.81 16.20 -15.17
C ALA A 345 -10.69 15.40 -16.14
N GLU A 346 -11.64 16.09 -16.77
CA GLU A 346 -12.56 15.47 -17.72
C GLU A 346 -11.86 15.13 -19.03
N SER A 347 -11.99 13.88 -19.49
CA SER A 347 -11.40 13.40 -20.74
C SER A 347 -12.23 12.28 -21.37
N SER A 348 -11.90 11.94 -22.62
CA SER A 348 -12.35 10.70 -23.24
C SER A 348 -11.28 9.63 -23.13
N LYS A 349 -11.65 8.41 -22.73
CA LYS A 349 -10.68 7.31 -22.66
C LYS A 349 -9.97 7.08 -23.96
N GLY A 350 -8.63 7.16 -23.96
CA GLY A 350 -7.82 7.00 -25.15
C GLY A 350 -7.81 8.23 -26.08
N TYR A 351 -8.09 9.41 -25.55
CA TYR A 351 -8.03 10.66 -26.32
C TYR A 351 -6.77 10.79 -27.14
N GLY A 352 -6.90 11.40 -28.32
CA GLY A 352 -5.80 11.67 -29.26
C GLY A 352 -5.48 10.54 -30.22
N PHE A 353 -6.06 9.33 -30.05
CA PHE A 353 -5.81 8.21 -30.92
C PHE A 353 -7.12 7.54 -31.42
N PRO A 354 -7.15 6.92 -32.61
CA PRO A 354 -8.33 6.21 -33.09
C PRO A 354 -8.86 5.19 -32.09
N GLY A 355 -10.19 5.13 -31.93
CA GLY A 355 -10.86 4.28 -30.93
C GLY A 355 -11.14 4.98 -29.60
N ALA A 356 -10.76 6.26 -29.45
CA ALA A 356 -11.08 7.05 -28.25
C ALA A 356 -12.58 6.99 -27.90
N GLY A 357 -12.89 7.02 -26.60
CA GLY A 357 -14.26 6.99 -26.07
C GLY A 357 -14.97 5.66 -26.18
N THR A 358 -14.31 4.60 -26.65
CA THR A 358 -14.86 3.23 -26.72
C THR A 358 -14.30 2.35 -25.59
N ASN A 359 -14.97 1.22 -25.29
CA ASN A 359 -14.45 0.24 -24.32
C ASN A 359 -13.12 -0.39 -24.79
N ARG A 360 -12.92 -0.58 -26.10
CA ARG A 360 -11.65 -1.07 -26.66
C ARG A 360 -10.46 -0.19 -26.32
N ALA A 361 -10.66 1.11 -26.16
CA ALA A 361 -9.59 2.01 -25.75
C ALA A 361 -8.87 1.59 -24.48
N HIS A 362 -9.48 0.75 -23.62
CA HIS A 362 -8.83 0.25 -22.40
C HIS A 362 -7.52 -0.48 -22.72
N GLY A 363 -7.53 -1.46 -23.59
CA GLY A 363 -6.36 -2.26 -23.96
C GLY A 363 -5.75 -1.84 -25.31
N THR A 364 -6.34 -2.32 -26.39
CA THR A 364 -5.93 -2.08 -27.77
C THR A 364 -7.02 -1.35 -28.55
N PRO A 365 -6.93 0.00 -28.70
CA PRO A 365 -8.00 0.84 -29.27
C PRO A 365 -8.47 0.48 -30.67
N LEU A 366 -7.57 -0.02 -31.52
CA LEU A 366 -7.89 -0.30 -32.93
C LEU A 366 -8.84 -1.47 -33.11
N PRO A 367 -9.61 -1.54 -34.21
CA PRO A 367 -10.55 -2.64 -34.48
C PRO A 367 -9.89 -4.02 -34.54
N ALA A 368 -8.66 -4.10 -35.07
CA ALA A 368 -7.89 -5.32 -35.20
C ALA A 368 -6.37 -5.03 -35.10
N ASN A 369 -5.54 -6.08 -35.25
CA ASN A 369 -4.10 -5.94 -35.27
C ASN A 369 -3.62 -5.35 -36.63
N PRO A 370 -2.89 -4.22 -36.62
CA PRO A 370 -2.32 -3.62 -37.84
C PRO A 370 -1.41 -4.57 -38.64
N ALA A 371 -0.81 -5.59 -38.00
CA ALA A 371 -0.04 -6.62 -38.72
C ALA A 371 -0.90 -7.48 -39.68
N LYS A 372 -2.21 -7.54 -39.49
CA LYS A 372 -3.12 -8.46 -40.16
C LYS A 372 -4.31 -7.76 -40.81
N ASP A 373 -4.55 -6.48 -40.50
CA ASP A 373 -5.71 -5.74 -40.96
C ASP A 373 -5.31 -4.40 -41.58
N ALA A 374 -5.61 -4.19 -42.84
CA ALA A 374 -5.22 -2.99 -43.59
C ALA A 374 -5.91 -1.71 -43.08
N GLU A 375 -7.15 -1.81 -42.57
CA GLU A 375 -7.85 -0.66 -42.03
C GLU A 375 -7.23 -0.25 -40.71
N SER A 376 -6.93 -1.18 -39.81
CA SER A 376 -6.22 -0.91 -38.56
C SER A 376 -4.82 -0.36 -38.81
N LEU A 377 -4.13 -0.82 -39.85
CA LEU A 377 -2.82 -0.27 -40.26
C LEU A 377 -2.95 1.19 -40.72
N ARG A 378 -3.96 1.51 -41.52
CA ARG A 378 -4.25 2.89 -41.95
C ARG A 378 -4.56 3.78 -40.72
N LEU A 379 -5.47 3.33 -39.87
CA LEU A 379 -5.88 4.06 -38.66
C LEU A 379 -4.69 4.29 -37.71
N PHE A 380 -3.81 3.29 -37.54
CA PHE A 380 -2.61 3.46 -36.74
C PHE A 380 -1.73 4.56 -37.28
N ASN A 381 -1.39 4.50 -38.57
CA ASN A 381 -0.48 5.47 -39.18
C ASN A 381 -1.07 6.89 -39.18
N GLU A 382 -2.37 7.05 -39.42
CA GLU A 382 -3.05 8.36 -39.33
C GLU A 382 -3.04 8.90 -37.88
N GLY A 383 -3.31 8.04 -36.92
CA GLY A 383 -3.27 8.42 -35.50
C GLY A 383 -1.85 8.79 -35.04
N ALA A 384 -0.87 7.98 -35.41
CA ALA A 384 0.54 8.21 -35.07
C ALA A 384 1.08 9.50 -35.72
N ALA A 385 0.71 9.78 -36.97
CA ALA A 385 1.13 11.02 -37.67
C ALA A 385 0.65 12.29 -36.98
N ARG A 386 -0.53 12.26 -36.32
CA ARG A 386 -1.05 13.41 -35.56
C ARG A 386 -0.28 13.64 -34.26
N LEU A 387 0.31 12.61 -33.68
CA LEU A 387 1.08 12.64 -32.44
C LEU A 387 2.56 12.88 -32.67
N TRP A 388 3.06 12.64 -33.87
CA TRP A 388 4.48 12.72 -34.18
C TRP A 388 5.03 14.14 -34.00
N GLN A 389 6.25 14.21 -33.45
CA GLN A 389 7.03 15.45 -33.34
C GLN A 389 8.40 15.25 -34.00
N SER A 390 8.90 16.26 -34.71
CA SER A 390 10.24 16.18 -35.26
C SER A 390 11.30 16.09 -34.18
N PRO A 391 12.41 15.37 -34.43
CA PRO A 391 13.51 15.28 -33.46
C PRO A 391 14.02 16.64 -33.00
N GLU A 392 14.09 17.64 -33.88
CA GLU A 392 14.54 18.99 -33.55
C GLU A 392 13.55 19.72 -32.65
N SER A 393 12.24 19.54 -32.89
CA SER A 393 11.18 20.08 -32.06
C SER A 393 11.20 19.46 -30.66
N LEU A 394 11.29 18.14 -30.61
CA LEU A 394 11.36 17.41 -29.37
C LEU A 394 12.62 17.75 -28.56
N GLN A 395 13.79 17.88 -29.20
CA GLN A 395 15.02 18.29 -28.51
C GLN A 395 14.89 19.67 -27.84
N LYS A 396 14.22 20.62 -28.49
CA LYS A 396 13.93 21.94 -27.88
C LYS A 396 13.00 21.82 -26.69
N ALA A 397 11.95 21.01 -26.80
CA ALA A 397 11.03 20.76 -25.70
C ALA A 397 11.74 20.12 -24.51
N VAL A 398 12.53 19.08 -24.71
CA VAL A 398 13.34 18.43 -23.67
C VAL A 398 14.30 19.42 -23.00
N ALA A 399 14.97 20.27 -23.79
CA ALA A 399 15.86 21.32 -23.24
C ALA A 399 15.12 22.31 -22.36
N SER A 400 13.86 22.66 -22.69
CA SER A 400 13.01 23.53 -21.86
C SER A 400 12.68 22.88 -20.51
N PHE A 401 12.50 21.58 -20.44
CA PHE A 401 12.23 20.83 -19.21
C PHE A 401 13.51 20.50 -18.40
N SER A 402 14.68 20.52 -19.01
CA SER A 402 15.96 20.17 -18.38
C SER A 402 16.59 21.35 -17.62
N GLN A 403 15.79 22.12 -16.87
CA GLN A 403 16.21 23.32 -16.16
C GLN A 403 16.50 23.09 -14.66
N HIS A 404 16.59 21.85 -14.21
CA HIS A 404 16.73 21.49 -12.78
C HIS A 404 17.93 22.20 -12.11
N GLN A 405 19.11 22.22 -12.74
CA GLN A 405 20.29 22.90 -12.19
C GLN A 405 20.10 24.43 -12.15
N ALA A 406 19.56 25.03 -13.21
CA ALA A 406 19.31 26.47 -13.27
C ALA A 406 18.28 26.92 -12.23
N GLN A 407 17.32 26.05 -11.90
CA GLN A 407 16.31 26.30 -10.89
C GLN A 407 16.70 25.83 -9.49
N ASN A 408 17.88 25.23 -9.32
CA ASN A 408 18.37 24.68 -8.05
C ASN A 408 17.37 23.70 -7.40
N ARG A 409 16.77 22.81 -8.19
CA ARG A 409 15.82 21.79 -7.75
C ARG A 409 16.27 20.38 -8.16
N PRO A 410 15.92 19.32 -7.41
CA PRO A 410 16.22 17.95 -7.83
C PRO A 410 15.39 17.56 -9.07
N GLN A 411 15.87 16.56 -9.81
CA GLN A 411 15.01 15.83 -10.75
C GLN A 411 13.94 15.07 -9.96
N GLU A 412 12.83 14.75 -10.62
CA GLU A 412 11.71 14.07 -10.00
C GLU A 412 12.10 12.70 -9.43
N LYS A 413 12.98 11.95 -10.13
CA LYS A 413 13.57 10.68 -9.66
C LYS A 413 14.40 10.80 -8.39
N ASP A 414 14.95 11.98 -8.12
CA ASP A 414 15.83 12.27 -6.97
C ASP A 414 15.08 13.04 -5.86
N HIS A 415 13.76 13.15 -5.98
CA HIS A 415 12.95 13.83 -4.97
C HIS A 415 13.11 13.14 -3.61
N PRO A 416 13.25 13.89 -2.49
CA PRO A 416 13.45 13.30 -1.16
C PRO A 416 12.40 12.25 -0.75
N LEU A 417 11.15 12.38 -1.19
CA LEU A 417 10.12 11.38 -0.89
C LEU A 417 10.31 10.09 -1.71
N ALA A 418 10.81 10.18 -2.95
CA ALA A 418 11.07 9.01 -3.79
C ALA A 418 12.28 8.20 -3.33
N VAL A 419 13.27 8.88 -2.71
CA VAL A 419 14.52 8.26 -2.21
C VAL A 419 14.60 8.29 -0.68
N ARG A 420 13.47 8.47 0.00
CA ARG A 420 13.41 8.60 1.47
C ARG A 420 14.09 7.44 2.17
N LYS A 421 14.88 7.78 3.19
CA LYS A 421 15.42 6.84 4.16
C LYS A 421 15.11 7.36 5.55
N VAL A 422 14.22 6.68 6.24
CA VAL A 422 13.85 6.99 7.61
C VAL A 422 14.96 6.50 8.53
N ALA A 423 15.43 7.36 9.42
CA ALA A 423 16.48 7.02 10.37
C ALA A 423 16.10 5.83 11.24
N ASP A 424 17.09 5.05 11.63
CA ASP A 424 16.88 3.96 12.58
C ASP A 424 16.39 4.54 13.92
N PRO A 425 15.31 3.98 14.49
CA PRO A 425 14.79 4.47 15.74
C PRO A 425 15.70 4.09 16.90
N VAL A 426 15.82 5.00 17.86
CA VAL A 426 16.45 4.69 19.16
C VAL A 426 15.50 3.78 19.91
N MET A 427 15.91 2.54 20.16
CA MET A 427 15.06 1.57 20.83
C MET A 427 14.95 1.85 22.34
N PRO A 428 13.74 1.82 22.91
CA PRO A 428 13.57 1.78 24.37
C PRO A 428 13.91 0.38 24.89
N GLU A 429 14.08 0.26 26.19
CA GLU A 429 14.02 -1.01 26.87
C GLU A 429 12.59 -1.58 26.80
N ALA A 430 12.46 -2.90 26.58
CA ALA A 430 11.16 -3.55 26.58
C ALA A 430 10.54 -3.52 28.00
N PRO A 431 9.21 -3.48 28.12
CA PRO A 431 8.53 -3.45 29.42
C PRO A 431 8.55 -4.84 30.06
N TRP A 432 9.63 -5.17 30.76
CA TRP A 432 9.80 -6.46 31.39
C TRP A 432 8.93 -6.66 32.63
N ILE A 433 8.27 -7.81 32.68
CA ILE A 433 7.44 -8.27 33.80
C ILE A 433 8.09 -9.52 34.35
N PRO A 434 8.19 -9.70 35.69
CA PRO A 434 8.69 -10.93 36.26
C PRO A 434 7.90 -12.14 35.76
N ALA A 435 8.60 -13.23 35.44
CA ALA A 435 7.96 -14.49 35.10
C ALA A 435 7.25 -15.05 36.35
N ASP A 436 5.94 -14.91 36.42
CA ASP A 436 5.08 -15.33 37.51
C ASP A 436 3.66 -15.66 37.02
N LEU A 437 2.85 -16.16 37.94
CA LEU A 437 1.46 -16.55 37.64
C LEU A 437 0.45 -15.39 37.73
N ARG A 438 0.89 -14.17 38.01
CA ARG A 438 -0.01 -13.00 38.00
C ARG A 438 -0.40 -12.72 36.54
N LEU A 439 -1.63 -12.31 36.39
CA LEU A 439 -2.18 -12.03 35.07
C LEU A 439 -1.80 -10.65 34.58
N HIS A 440 -1.12 -10.58 33.45
CA HIS A 440 -0.72 -9.34 32.77
C HIS A 440 -1.24 -9.36 31.33
N SER A 441 -1.77 -8.22 30.86
CA SER A 441 -2.25 -8.09 29.48
C SER A 441 -1.07 -7.93 28.51
N PRO A 442 -0.89 -8.83 27.52
CA PRO A 442 0.11 -8.63 26.49
C PRO A 442 -0.11 -7.35 25.67
N MET A 443 -1.37 -6.95 25.44
CA MET A 443 -1.68 -5.68 24.80
C MET A 443 -1.21 -4.46 25.61
N ALA A 444 -1.28 -4.50 26.94
CA ALA A 444 -0.71 -3.43 27.76
C ALA A 444 0.82 -3.31 27.62
N SER A 445 1.53 -4.42 27.42
CA SER A 445 2.96 -4.39 27.12
C SER A 445 3.25 -3.81 25.74
N VAL A 446 2.43 -4.11 24.73
CA VAL A 446 2.49 -3.46 23.40
C VAL A 446 2.32 -1.94 23.54
N ASP A 447 1.34 -1.49 24.31
CA ASP A 447 1.05 -0.08 24.55
C ASP A 447 2.25 0.65 25.18
N VAL A 448 2.79 0.09 26.28
CA VAL A 448 3.98 0.65 26.96
C VAL A 448 5.20 0.67 26.04
N ALA A 449 5.45 -0.40 25.29
CA ALA A 449 6.58 -0.51 24.35
C ALA A 449 6.48 0.56 23.24
N PHE A 450 5.30 0.70 22.62
CA PHE A 450 5.07 1.71 21.59
C PHE A 450 5.21 3.14 22.12
N CYS A 451 4.64 3.42 23.29
CA CYS A 451 4.81 4.73 23.96
C CYS A 451 6.26 5.03 24.31
N GLY A 452 7.04 4.01 24.69
CA GLY A 452 8.48 4.12 24.91
C GLY A 452 9.24 4.46 23.61
N LEU A 453 8.88 3.79 22.52
CA LEU A 453 9.46 4.04 21.19
C LEU A 453 9.20 5.49 20.73
N ILE A 454 7.97 5.95 20.81
CA ILE A 454 7.59 7.35 20.47
C ILE A 454 8.40 8.35 21.33
N LYS A 455 8.51 8.09 22.62
CA LYS A 455 9.23 8.99 23.55
C LYS A 455 10.71 9.14 23.20
N LYS A 456 11.35 8.06 22.75
CA LYS A 456 12.77 8.06 22.32
C LYS A 456 12.99 8.70 20.96
N ASN A 457 11.94 8.77 20.13
CA ASN A 457 12.02 9.21 18.73
C ASN A 457 11.04 10.35 18.39
N PRO A 458 11.15 11.52 19.07
CA PRO A 458 10.19 12.61 18.91
C PRO A 458 10.20 13.27 17.52
N LYS A 459 11.21 12.97 16.69
CA LYS A 459 11.31 13.46 15.32
C LYS A 459 10.60 12.55 14.31
N LEU A 460 10.24 11.33 14.70
CA LEU A 460 9.49 10.41 13.85
C LEU A 460 7.99 10.56 14.14
N ARG A 461 7.25 11.04 13.15
CA ARG A 461 5.81 11.27 13.29
C ARG A 461 5.09 9.95 13.57
N ALA A 462 4.54 9.77 14.77
CA ALA A 462 3.78 8.58 15.12
C ALA A 462 2.35 8.67 14.59
N ARG A 463 1.84 7.57 13.99
CA ARG A 463 0.46 7.40 13.57
C ARG A 463 -0.06 6.05 14.02
N VAL A 464 -1.24 6.05 14.60
CA VAL A 464 -1.99 4.83 14.94
C VAL A 464 -3.28 4.84 14.15
N GLY A 465 -3.49 3.82 13.32
CA GLY A 465 -4.77 3.57 12.66
C GLY A 465 -5.60 2.64 13.55
N ASN A 466 -6.79 3.07 13.92
CA ASN A 466 -7.69 2.26 14.76
C ASN A 466 -9.14 2.56 14.38
N PRO A 467 -9.94 1.54 14.02
CA PRO A 467 -11.34 1.75 13.65
C PRO A 467 -12.18 2.36 14.78
N ASP A 468 -12.09 1.83 16.04
CA ASP A 468 -12.85 2.31 17.21
C ASP A 468 -12.39 1.71 18.55
N GLU A 469 -11.34 0.88 18.59
CA GLU A 469 -11.17 -0.06 19.71
C GLU A 469 -9.95 0.21 20.62
N MET A 470 -9.34 1.41 20.61
CA MET A 470 -8.09 1.66 21.35
C MET A 470 -8.20 1.31 22.85
N SER A 471 -9.18 1.87 23.55
CA SER A 471 -9.35 1.61 24.98
C SER A 471 -9.75 0.16 25.27
N SER A 472 -10.63 -0.43 24.45
CA SER A 472 -11.06 -1.82 24.60
C SER A 472 -9.93 -2.82 24.32
N ASN A 473 -8.91 -2.40 23.58
CA ASN A 473 -7.71 -3.17 23.26
C ASN A 473 -6.53 -2.91 24.23
N ASN A 474 -6.79 -2.26 25.35
CA ASN A 474 -5.76 -1.93 26.36
C ASN A 474 -4.62 -1.05 25.80
N MET A 475 -4.94 -0.13 24.88
CA MET A 475 -4.01 0.85 24.29
C MET A 475 -4.24 2.27 24.80
N SER A 476 -4.63 2.41 26.06
CA SER A 476 -5.02 3.70 26.65
C SER A 476 -3.85 4.67 26.83
N LEU A 477 -2.61 4.20 27.01
CA LEU A 477 -1.44 5.07 27.13
C LEU A 477 -1.11 5.73 25.79
N ALA A 478 -1.12 4.95 24.69
CA ALA A 478 -0.92 5.49 23.36
C ALA A 478 -2.05 6.44 22.97
N LEU A 479 -3.30 6.12 23.31
CA LEU A 479 -4.44 6.99 23.10
C LEU A 479 -4.29 8.31 23.84
N SER A 480 -4.01 8.27 25.14
CA SER A 480 -3.83 9.48 25.94
C SER A 480 -2.66 10.35 25.46
N LYS A 481 -1.59 9.72 24.95
CA LYS A 481 -0.41 10.40 24.42
C LYS A 481 -0.63 11.01 23.03
N LEU A 482 -1.24 10.27 22.12
CA LEU A 482 -1.41 10.67 20.73
C LEU A 482 -2.76 11.34 20.46
N LYS A 483 -3.80 10.99 21.21
CA LYS A 483 -5.19 11.44 21.08
C LYS A 483 -5.83 11.12 19.73
N HIS A 484 -7.14 10.95 19.73
CA HIS A 484 -7.92 10.86 18.48
C HIS A 484 -7.86 12.16 17.71
N ARG A 485 -7.65 12.06 16.40
CA ARG A 485 -7.67 13.21 15.50
C ARG A 485 -9.10 13.55 15.12
N VAL A 486 -9.60 14.65 15.66
CA VAL A 486 -10.97 15.12 15.45
C VAL A 486 -11.01 16.60 15.08
N THR A 487 -12.11 17.04 14.49
CA THR A 487 -12.29 18.45 14.10
C THR A 487 -12.90 19.32 15.20
N SER A 488 -13.54 18.69 16.18
CA SER A 488 -14.15 19.37 17.34
C SER A 488 -13.91 18.53 18.59
N PRO A 489 -12.76 18.69 19.27
CA PRO A 489 -12.43 17.91 20.47
C PRO A 489 -13.44 18.12 21.59
N GLU A 490 -13.93 17.02 22.16
CA GLU A 490 -14.78 17.06 23.34
C GLU A 490 -13.95 17.24 24.62
N PHE A 491 -14.46 18.07 25.55
CA PHE A 491 -13.81 18.26 26.83
C PHE A 491 -13.74 16.94 27.62
N SER A 492 -12.63 16.67 28.25
CA SER A 492 -12.34 15.45 29.03
C SER A 492 -12.21 14.14 28.22
N GLN A 493 -12.24 14.17 26.90
CA GLN A 493 -11.92 13.00 26.06
C GLN A 493 -10.47 13.06 25.59
N ASP A 494 -9.91 11.90 25.20
CA ASP A 494 -8.60 11.81 24.57
C ASP A 494 -8.67 12.19 23.08
N GLU A 495 -9.02 13.45 22.81
CA GLU A 495 -9.22 14.02 21.49
C GLU A 495 -8.37 15.29 21.30
N ALA A 496 -7.89 15.50 20.08
CA ALA A 496 -7.17 16.71 19.70
C ALA A 496 -7.31 16.99 18.19
N LEU A 497 -7.15 18.27 17.81
CA LEU A 497 -7.12 18.65 16.39
C LEU A 497 -5.96 17.98 15.64
N ASP A 498 -4.80 17.91 16.28
CA ASP A 498 -3.54 17.33 15.76
C ASP A 498 -3.27 15.92 16.27
N GLY A 499 -4.31 15.23 16.74
CA GLY A 499 -4.19 13.85 17.26
C GLY A 499 -3.46 12.91 16.31
N GLY A 500 -2.71 11.96 16.90
CA GLY A 500 -1.95 10.95 16.16
C GLY A 500 -2.73 9.65 15.89
N VAL A 501 -3.91 9.48 16.50
CA VAL A 501 -4.78 8.33 16.28
C VAL A 501 -5.79 8.65 15.20
N ILE A 502 -5.72 7.94 14.09
CA ILE A 502 -6.62 8.06 12.94
C ILE A 502 -7.76 7.06 13.12
N THR A 503 -8.99 7.54 13.15
CA THR A 503 -10.18 6.75 13.47
C THR A 503 -11.26 6.89 12.40
N ALA A 504 -11.73 5.77 11.89
CA ALA A 504 -12.96 5.61 11.13
C ALA A 504 -13.38 4.14 11.24
N LEU A 505 -14.67 3.84 11.28
CA LEU A 505 -15.17 2.44 11.24
C LEU A 505 -14.98 1.82 9.85
N ASN A 506 -13.74 1.91 9.38
CA ASN A 506 -13.29 1.42 8.08
C ASN A 506 -11.81 1.03 8.19
N GLU A 507 -11.55 -0.25 8.35
CA GLU A 507 -10.21 -0.81 8.54
C GLU A 507 -9.28 -0.53 7.36
N GLU A 508 -9.81 -0.54 6.13
CA GLU A 508 -9.06 -0.24 4.93
C GLU A 508 -8.60 1.23 4.89
N ALA A 509 -9.49 2.16 5.24
CA ALA A 509 -9.17 3.59 5.29
C ALA A 509 -8.10 3.89 6.35
N VAL A 510 -8.24 3.34 7.56
CA VAL A 510 -7.28 3.62 8.64
C VAL A 510 -5.92 3.00 8.38
N VAL A 511 -5.86 1.76 7.82
CA VAL A 511 -4.57 1.17 7.48
C VAL A 511 -3.91 1.89 6.31
N SER A 512 -4.66 2.34 5.32
CA SER A 512 -4.14 3.15 4.21
C SER A 512 -3.51 4.46 4.70
N ALA A 513 -4.16 5.15 5.64
CA ALA A 513 -3.61 6.36 6.27
C ALA A 513 -2.32 6.10 7.05
N VAL A 514 -2.22 4.94 7.71
CA VAL A 514 -1.01 4.49 8.41
C VAL A 514 0.12 4.17 7.42
N LEU A 515 -0.16 3.40 6.37
CA LEU A 515 0.81 3.03 5.34
C LEU A 515 1.35 4.25 4.58
N ALA A 516 0.53 5.28 4.40
CA ALA A 516 0.92 6.52 3.74
C ALA A 516 1.89 7.38 4.57
N ASN A 517 1.98 7.18 5.88
CA ASN A 517 2.92 7.89 6.75
C ASN A 517 4.35 7.32 6.63
N LYS A 518 4.92 7.38 5.45
CA LYS A 518 6.23 6.77 5.10
C LYS A 518 7.40 7.32 5.91
N GLY A 519 7.31 8.53 6.45
CA GLY A 519 8.38 9.17 7.25
C GLY A 519 8.33 8.87 8.73
N GLY A 520 7.38 8.05 9.21
CA GLY A 520 7.06 7.95 10.63
C GLY A 520 7.14 6.56 11.25
N LEU A 521 6.61 6.48 12.47
CA LEU A 521 6.38 5.24 13.21
C LEU A 521 4.88 4.90 13.14
N ASN A 522 4.57 3.75 12.60
CA ASN A 522 3.22 3.37 12.22
C ASN A 522 2.73 2.12 12.94
N LEU A 523 1.50 2.17 13.44
CA LEU A 523 0.83 1.06 14.10
C LEU A 523 -0.64 1.01 13.64
N ALA A 524 -1.15 -0.13 13.23
CA ALA A 524 -2.58 -0.34 13.04
C ALA A 524 -3.08 -1.33 14.10
N VAL A 525 -4.24 -1.05 14.69
CA VAL A 525 -4.83 -1.90 15.75
C VAL A 525 -6.29 -2.15 15.40
N SER A 526 -6.68 -3.42 15.30
CA SER A 526 -8.07 -3.81 15.09
C SER A 526 -8.36 -5.18 15.71
N TYR A 527 -9.62 -5.55 15.80
CA TYR A 527 -10.01 -6.91 16.15
C TYR A 527 -9.58 -7.88 15.04
N GLU A 528 -9.10 -9.04 15.42
CA GLU A 528 -8.56 -10.04 14.48
C GLU A 528 -9.54 -10.35 13.35
N ALA A 529 -10.80 -10.58 13.67
CA ALA A 529 -11.82 -10.92 12.68
C ALA A 529 -12.08 -9.81 11.64
N PHE A 530 -11.85 -8.55 11.98
CA PHE A 530 -12.08 -7.42 11.08
C PHE A 530 -10.83 -7.00 10.33
N SER A 531 -9.66 -7.33 10.87
CA SER A 531 -8.37 -6.96 10.28
C SER A 531 -8.17 -7.51 8.86
N VAL A 532 -8.90 -8.56 8.46
CA VAL A 532 -8.88 -9.09 7.09
C VAL A 532 -9.28 -8.04 6.04
N LYS A 533 -10.09 -7.05 6.40
CA LYS A 533 -10.45 -5.93 5.51
C LYS A 533 -9.27 -5.03 5.15
N MET A 534 -8.16 -5.12 5.88
CA MET A 534 -6.91 -4.42 5.59
C MET A 534 -6.07 -5.10 4.50
N LEU A 535 -6.37 -6.36 4.17
CA LEU A 535 -5.50 -7.24 3.38
C LEU A 535 -5.13 -6.66 2.01
N GLY A 536 -6.06 -5.99 1.32
CA GLY A 536 -5.79 -5.40 0.02
C GLY A 536 -4.68 -4.36 0.06
N ALA A 537 -4.79 -3.38 0.99
CA ALA A 537 -3.78 -2.34 1.17
C ALA A 537 -2.43 -2.91 1.66
N LEU A 538 -2.47 -3.89 2.58
CA LEU A 538 -1.25 -4.56 3.07
C LEU A 538 -0.53 -5.31 1.94
N ARG A 539 -1.25 -6.00 1.06
CA ARG A 539 -0.66 -6.72 -0.08
C ARG A 539 0.03 -5.78 -1.06
N GLN A 540 -0.52 -4.60 -1.33
CA GLN A 540 0.18 -3.62 -2.17
C GLN A 540 1.54 -3.24 -1.58
N GLU A 541 1.57 -2.95 -0.29
CA GLU A 541 2.80 -2.59 0.42
C GLU A 541 3.82 -3.73 0.38
N ILE A 542 3.38 -4.97 0.61
CA ILE A 542 4.21 -6.18 0.56
C ILE A 542 4.81 -6.35 -0.84
N ILE A 543 4.00 -6.25 -1.90
CA ILE A 543 4.44 -6.40 -3.29
C ILE A 543 5.45 -5.29 -3.63
N PHE A 544 5.17 -4.06 -3.27
CA PHE A 544 6.05 -2.92 -3.56
C PHE A 544 7.40 -3.06 -2.85
N SER A 545 7.41 -3.40 -1.57
CA SER A 545 8.64 -3.67 -0.81
C SER A 545 9.44 -4.82 -1.41
N ARG A 546 8.76 -5.89 -1.80
CA ARG A 546 9.42 -7.05 -2.41
C ARG A 546 10.06 -6.71 -3.75
N HIS A 547 9.36 -5.98 -4.62
CA HIS A 547 9.91 -5.54 -5.91
C HIS A 547 11.11 -4.60 -5.73
N GLN A 548 11.13 -3.73 -4.71
CA GLN A 548 12.32 -2.92 -4.40
C GLN A 548 13.52 -3.78 -4.03
N ILE A 549 13.31 -4.76 -3.15
CA ILE A 549 14.39 -5.69 -2.74
C ILE A 549 14.92 -6.46 -3.96
N GLU A 550 14.04 -6.95 -4.82
CA GLU A 550 14.40 -7.65 -6.06
C GLU A 550 15.13 -6.75 -7.06
N ALA A 551 14.85 -5.44 -7.07
CA ALA A 551 15.57 -4.44 -7.85
C ALA A 551 16.93 -4.05 -7.24
N GLY A 552 17.30 -4.59 -6.07
CA GLY A 552 18.53 -4.28 -5.34
C GLY A 552 18.45 -3.04 -4.46
N GLU A 553 17.24 -2.52 -4.24
CA GLU A 553 16.99 -1.38 -3.37
C GLU A 553 16.42 -1.87 -2.02
N GLN A 554 16.73 -1.16 -0.94
CA GLN A 554 16.11 -1.41 0.36
C GLN A 554 14.96 -0.42 0.57
N PRO A 555 13.77 -0.87 1.04
CA PRO A 555 12.71 0.04 1.42
C PRO A 555 13.18 1.07 2.43
N GLY A 556 12.92 2.35 2.17
CA GLY A 556 13.40 3.46 2.97
C GLY A 556 12.55 3.83 4.18
N TRP A 557 11.44 3.13 4.43
CA TRP A 557 10.51 3.36 5.53
C TRP A 557 10.56 2.23 6.56
N ARG A 558 10.19 2.53 7.81
CA ARG A 558 10.15 1.54 8.89
C ARG A 558 9.06 0.51 8.65
N SER A 559 9.30 -0.71 9.12
CA SER A 559 8.27 -1.76 9.13
C SER A 559 7.03 -1.30 9.87
N VAL A 560 5.86 -1.82 9.48
CA VAL A 560 4.57 -1.45 10.05
C VAL A 560 4.01 -2.62 10.83
N ALA A 561 3.73 -2.40 12.12
CA ALA A 561 3.07 -3.37 12.96
C ALA A 561 1.55 -3.28 12.79
N ILE A 562 0.92 -4.43 12.54
CA ILE A 562 -0.54 -4.61 12.53
C ILE A 562 -0.89 -5.47 13.73
N ILE A 563 -1.65 -4.92 14.66
CA ILE A 563 -2.08 -5.65 15.86
C ILE A 563 -3.46 -6.21 15.62
N SER A 564 -3.53 -7.53 15.50
CA SER A 564 -4.78 -8.30 15.54
C SER A 564 -5.08 -8.65 17.00
N SER A 565 -5.92 -7.83 17.64
CA SER A 565 -6.31 -7.98 19.04
C SER A 565 -7.73 -8.52 19.17
N SER A 566 -8.23 -8.71 20.40
CA SER A 566 -9.53 -9.36 20.63
C SER A 566 -9.67 -10.61 19.76
N HIS A 567 -8.60 -11.41 19.74
CA HIS A 567 -8.45 -12.48 18.78
C HIS A 567 -9.49 -13.61 19.00
N LEU A 568 -9.60 -14.50 18.05
CA LEU A 568 -10.69 -15.47 17.93
C LEU A 568 -10.98 -16.26 19.21
N TRP A 569 -9.96 -16.64 20.00
CA TRP A 569 -10.16 -17.41 21.24
C TRP A 569 -10.71 -16.58 22.41
N GLU A 570 -10.71 -15.26 22.30
CA GLU A 570 -11.22 -14.34 23.33
C GLU A 570 -12.63 -13.82 23.06
N ASN A 571 -13.13 -13.95 21.83
CA ASN A 571 -14.37 -13.32 21.36
C ASN A 571 -15.59 -14.23 21.44
N GLY A 572 -15.74 -14.96 22.53
CA GLY A 572 -16.93 -15.77 22.74
C GLY A 572 -18.24 -14.99 22.83
N LYS A 573 -18.20 -13.77 23.39
CA LYS A 573 -19.36 -12.90 23.55
C LYS A 573 -20.08 -12.57 22.23
N ASN A 574 -19.30 -12.34 21.17
CA ASN A 574 -19.80 -11.90 19.88
C ASN A 574 -19.94 -13.04 18.86
N GLU A 575 -19.69 -14.26 19.29
CA GLU A 575 -19.81 -15.48 18.51
C GLU A 575 -18.92 -15.52 17.25
N GLN A 576 -19.29 -16.37 16.28
CA GLN A 576 -18.48 -16.66 15.08
C GLN A 576 -18.19 -15.43 14.22
N SER A 577 -19.03 -14.39 14.24
CA SER A 577 -18.78 -13.16 13.50
C SER A 577 -17.48 -12.43 13.93
N HIS A 578 -16.97 -12.75 15.11
CA HIS A 578 -15.76 -12.18 15.69
C HIS A 578 -14.66 -13.24 15.95
N GLN A 579 -14.85 -14.45 15.42
CA GLN A 579 -13.94 -15.59 15.60
C GLN A 579 -13.35 -16.00 14.26
N ASP A 580 -12.34 -15.26 13.80
CA ASP A 580 -11.67 -15.51 12.52
C ASP A 580 -10.19 -15.15 12.57
N SER A 581 -9.34 -16.00 11.96
CA SER A 581 -7.88 -15.85 11.85
C SER A 581 -7.40 -15.58 10.42
N THR A 582 -8.31 -15.23 9.50
CA THR A 582 -8.04 -15.19 8.05
C THR A 582 -6.92 -14.23 7.67
N LEU A 583 -6.76 -13.05 8.34
CA LEU A 583 -5.64 -12.16 8.02
C LEU A 583 -4.29 -12.82 8.28
N ALA A 584 -4.11 -13.43 9.47
CA ALA A 584 -2.86 -14.12 9.81
C ALA A 584 -2.56 -15.27 8.82
N GLU A 585 -3.57 -16.04 8.47
CA GLU A 585 -3.47 -17.15 7.52
C GLU A 585 -3.12 -16.68 6.10
N ALA A 586 -3.71 -15.58 5.62
CA ALA A 586 -3.40 -15.00 4.33
C ALA A 586 -1.96 -14.48 4.28
N LEU A 587 -1.52 -13.78 5.33
CA LEU A 587 -0.16 -13.24 5.41
C LEU A 587 0.91 -14.34 5.57
N LEU A 588 0.60 -15.47 6.19
CA LEU A 588 1.48 -16.66 6.17
C LEU A 588 1.71 -17.14 4.73
N GLY A 589 0.79 -16.94 3.83
CA GLY A 589 0.92 -17.25 2.39
C GLY A 589 1.86 -16.32 1.62
N GLU A 590 2.11 -15.12 2.11
CA GLU A 590 3.00 -14.13 1.48
C GLU A 590 4.50 -14.45 1.70
N MET A 591 5.41 -13.68 1.12
CA MET A 591 6.86 -13.83 1.29
C MET A 591 7.27 -13.42 2.72
N SER A 592 7.82 -14.34 3.49
CA SER A 592 8.06 -14.16 4.92
C SER A 592 9.15 -13.12 5.27
N ASP A 593 9.96 -12.72 4.32
CA ASP A 593 10.94 -11.65 4.46
C ASP A 593 10.31 -10.23 4.44
N VAL A 594 9.11 -10.08 3.91
CA VAL A 594 8.36 -8.81 3.84
C VAL A 594 7.00 -8.87 4.53
N ALA A 595 6.44 -10.06 4.76
CA ALA A 595 5.17 -10.27 5.46
C ALA A 595 5.36 -11.23 6.63
N ARG A 596 5.26 -10.72 7.84
CA ARG A 596 5.53 -11.48 9.07
C ARG A 596 4.24 -11.73 9.83
N VAL A 597 4.09 -12.91 10.40
CA VAL A 597 2.99 -13.24 11.32
C VAL A 597 3.62 -13.73 12.64
N ILE A 598 3.33 -13.03 13.71
CA ILE A 598 3.95 -13.19 15.01
C ILE A 598 2.86 -13.46 16.05
N PHE A 599 3.01 -14.52 16.81
CA PHE A 599 2.10 -14.91 17.88
C PHE A 599 2.81 -14.77 19.23
N PRO A 600 2.77 -13.61 19.91
CA PRO A 600 3.40 -13.48 21.23
C PRO A 600 2.81 -14.44 22.26
N ALA A 601 3.66 -14.99 23.11
CA ALA A 601 3.29 -15.96 24.13
C ALA A 601 2.65 -15.31 25.37
N ASP A 602 3.18 -14.15 25.73
CA ASP A 602 2.88 -13.42 26.96
C ASP A 602 3.24 -11.94 26.84
N SER A 603 3.18 -11.21 27.95
CA SER A 603 3.50 -9.78 27.98
C SER A 603 4.94 -9.45 27.61
N ASN A 604 5.93 -10.28 28.02
CA ASN A 604 7.34 -10.04 27.74
C ASN A 604 7.63 -10.24 26.25
N SER A 605 7.15 -11.32 25.66
CA SER A 605 7.32 -11.57 24.22
C SER A 605 6.54 -10.58 23.34
N ALA A 606 5.39 -10.07 23.79
CA ALA A 606 4.62 -9.06 23.04
C ALA A 606 5.37 -7.73 22.93
N GLY A 607 5.91 -7.23 24.05
CA GLY A 607 6.71 -6.01 24.04
C GLY A 607 8.00 -6.15 23.25
N ALA A 608 8.73 -7.26 23.40
CA ALA A 608 9.96 -7.54 22.68
C ALA A 608 9.72 -7.66 21.16
N ALA A 609 8.69 -8.40 20.75
CA ALA A 609 8.35 -8.59 19.34
C ALA A 609 7.96 -7.28 18.65
N LEU A 610 7.16 -6.43 19.32
CA LEU A 610 6.81 -5.12 18.76
C LEU A 610 8.07 -4.27 18.49
N LEU A 611 8.97 -4.17 19.46
CA LEU A 611 10.19 -3.38 19.32
C LEU A 611 11.10 -3.94 18.21
N GLU A 612 11.16 -5.25 18.08
CA GLU A 612 11.96 -5.90 17.03
C GLU A 612 11.46 -5.55 15.64
N VAL A 613 10.14 -5.47 15.42
CA VAL A 613 9.56 -5.07 14.12
C VAL A 613 10.12 -3.73 13.65
N TYR A 614 10.26 -2.74 14.52
CA TYR A 614 10.75 -1.41 14.15
C TYR A 614 12.27 -1.33 13.93
N GLN A 615 13.03 -2.39 14.19
CA GLN A 615 14.44 -2.47 13.81
C GLN A 615 14.61 -2.74 12.30
N HIS A 616 13.57 -3.18 11.63
CA HIS A 616 13.55 -3.50 10.20
C HIS A 616 12.87 -2.42 9.35
N THR A 617 13.02 -2.53 8.04
CA THR A 617 12.42 -1.63 7.04
C THR A 617 11.56 -2.41 6.06
N GLY A 618 10.47 -1.80 5.59
CA GLY A 618 9.65 -2.30 4.50
C GLY A 618 8.85 -3.56 4.77
N GLN A 619 8.76 -4.01 6.03
CA GLN A 619 7.98 -5.21 6.37
C GLN A 619 6.60 -4.83 6.90
N ILE A 620 5.62 -5.67 6.63
CA ILE A 620 4.34 -5.73 7.33
C ILE A 620 4.43 -6.87 8.35
N ALA A 621 4.22 -6.56 9.63
CA ALA A 621 4.25 -7.54 10.70
C ALA A 621 2.90 -7.59 11.42
N ASN A 622 2.15 -8.67 11.22
CA ASN A 622 0.90 -8.92 11.96
C ASN A 622 1.21 -9.62 13.29
N LEU A 623 0.98 -8.93 14.39
CA LEU A 623 1.07 -9.48 15.74
C LEU A 623 -0.33 -9.84 16.22
N VAL A 624 -0.57 -11.12 16.46
CA VAL A 624 -1.83 -11.64 17.02
C VAL A 624 -1.71 -11.67 18.54
N VAL A 625 -2.26 -10.64 19.19
CA VAL A 625 -1.97 -10.35 20.60
C VAL A 625 -3.21 -10.50 21.47
N PRO A 626 -3.17 -11.36 22.53
CA PRO A 626 -4.25 -11.44 23.51
C PRO A 626 -4.39 -10.12 24.28
N LYS A 627 -5.62 -9.70 24.51
CA LYS A 627 -5.88 -8.55 25.37
C LYS A 627 -6.20 -8.91 26.83
N ARG A 628 -6.66 -10.14 27.06
CA ARG A 628 -6.91 -10.63 28.43
C ARG A 628 -5.60 -10.90 29.14
N GLY A 629 -5.64 -10.81 30.46
CA GLY A 629 -4.47 -11.11 31.28
C GLY A 629 -4.06 -12.58 31.18
N LEU A 630 -2.77 -12.80 31.02
CA LEU A 630 -2.10 -14.10 30.99
C LEU A 630 -0.93 -14.11 32.00
N PRO A 631 -0.53 -15.28 32.53
CA PRO A 631 0.74 -15.40 33.23
C PRO A 631 1.92 -15.05 32.30
N SER A 632 2.97 -14.48 32.86
CA SER A 632 4.25 -14.28 32.15
C SER A 632 5.09 -15.53 32.29
N TYR A 633 5.14 -16.32 31.20
CA TYR A 633 5.86 -17.59 31.16
C TYR A 633 7.35 -17.45 30.88
N LEU A 634 7.73 -16.39 30.13
CA LEU A 634 9.07 -16.18 29.61
C LEU A 634 9.84 -15.15 30.43
N THR A 635 11.12 -15.42 30.69
CA THR A 635 12.03 -14.40 31.21
C THR A 635 12.34 -13.34 30.15
N PRO A 636 12.88 -12.15 30.53
CA PRO A 636 13.34 -11.15 29.57
C PRO A 636 14.31 -11.69 28.51
N GLU A 637 15.23 -12.57 28.92
CA GLU A 637 16.23 -13.20 28.05
C GLU A 637 15.55 -14.13 27.05
N GLN A 638 14.65 -14.99 27.51
CA GLN A 638 13.88 -15.90 26.67
C GLN A 638 12.98 -15.13 25.68
N ALA A 639 12.31 -14.08 26.12
CA ALA A 639 11.48 -13.25 25.25
C ALA A 639 12.32 -12.51 24.19
N THR A 640 13.52 -12.05 24.57
CA THR A 640 14.48 -11.43 23.62
C THR A 640 15.00 -12.44 22.62
N GLN A 641 15.35 -13.64 23.05
CA GLN A 641 15.78 -14.73 22.18
C GLN A 641 14.66 -15.10 21.21
N LEU A 642 13.46 -15.31 21.73
CA LEU A 642 12.27 -15.69 20.95
C LEU A 642 11.94 -14.64 19.87
N SER A 643 12.05 -13.35 20.17
CA SER A 643 11.80 -12.28 19.17
C SER A 643 12.83 -12.31 18.03
N LYS A 644 14.07 -12.72 18.28
CA LYS A 644 15.13 -12.82 17.27
C LYS A 644 15.09 -14.11 16.47
N GLU A 645 14.79 -15.23 17.13
CA GLU A 645 14.90 -16.57 16.55
C GLU A 645 13.56 -17.10 16.02
N GLY A 646 12.44 -16.59 16.52
CA GLY A 646 11.09 -16.97 16.11
C GLY A 646 10.55 -18.23 16.76
N ALA A 647 11.37 -19.02 17.46
CA ALA A 647 10.98 -20.20 18.23
C ALA A 647 11.93 -20.45 19.39
N LEU A 648 11.44 -21.14 20.42
CA LEU A 648 12.19 -21.49 21.62
C LEU A 648 11.69 -22.81 22.21
N CYS A 649 12.59 -23.69 22.66
CA CYS A 649 12.22 -24.82 23.54
C CYS A 649 11.96 -24.26 24.94
N VAL A 650 10.69 -24.26 25.37
CA VAL A 650 10.30 -23.74 26.69
C VAL A 650 10.41 -24.76 27.77
N GLU A 651 10.24 -26.04 27.45
CA GLU A 651 10.28 -27.13 28.43
C GLU A 651 10.88 -28.42 27.82
N GLY A 652 11.61 -29.18 28.63
CA GLY A 652 12.16 -30.46 28.26
C GLY A 652 13.41 -30.40 27.37
N ASN A 653 13.71 -31.52 26.71
CA ASN A 653 14.79 -31.60 25.72
C ASN A 653 14.20 -31.82 24.32
N PRO A 654 14.53 -30.99 23.32
CA PRO A 654 14.05 -31.17 21.94
C PRO A 654 14.29 -32.54 21.34
N GLU A 655 15.33 -33.25 21.77
CA GLU A 655 15.65 -34.61 21.33
C GLU A 655 14.79 -35.73 21.97
N ALA A 656 13.86 -35.35 22.87
CA ALA A 656 12.90 -36.32 23.42
C ALA A 656 12.06 -36.95 22.30
N ALA A 657 11.66 -38.22 22.47
CA ALA A 657 10.88 -38.93 21.46
C ALA A 657 9.54 -38.29 21.15
N LEU A 658 8.96 -37.55 22.10
CA LEU A 658 7.66 -36.89 21.98
C LEU A 658 7.84 -35.37 21.99
N GLN A 659 7.25 -34.73 21.02
CA GLN A 659 7.33 -33.25 20.89
C GLN A 659 5.95 -32.57 20.76
N LEU A 660 5.73 -31.60 21.62
CA LEU A 660 4.60 -30.66 21.56
C LEU A 660 5.09 -29.34 20.98
N VAL A 661 4.34 -28.78 20.06
CA VAL A 661 4.64 -27.45 19.47
C VAL A 661 3.44 -26.54 19.63
N ALA A 662 3.59 -25.43 20.33
CA ALA A 662 2.52 -24.46 20.55
C ALA A 662 2.74 -23.19 19.69
N VAL A 663 1.68 -22.73 19.01
CA VAL A 663 1.62 -21.48 18.22
C VAL A 663 0.44 -20.65 18.69
N GLY A 664 0.70 -19.63 19.49
CA GLY A 664 -0.30 -18.79 20.14
C GLY A 664 -0.28 -18.92 21.66
N ALA A 665 -0.68 -17.86 22.35
CA ALA A 665 -0.55 -17.75 23.80
C ALA A 665 -1.39 -18.78 24.59
N TYR A 666 -2.65 -18.96 24.21
CA TYR A 666 -3.53 -19.97 24.84
C TYR A 666 -3.11 -21.40 24.49
N GLN A 667 -2.53 -21.58 23.31
CA GLN A 667 -1.96 -22.84 22.87
C GLN A 667 -0.72 -23.21 23.72
N LEU A 668 0.10 -22.21 24.07
CA LEU A 668 1.21 -22.42 24.99
C LEU A 668 0.71 -22.87 26.37
N GLN A 669 -0.34 -22.23 26.90
CA GLN A 669 -0.95 -22.60 28.18
C GLN A 669 -1.43 -24.07 28.20
N GLN A 670 -2.07 -24.49 27.10
CA GLN A 670 -2.52 -25.90 26.98
C GLN A 670 -1.33 -26.84 26.82
N GLY A 671 -0.31 -26.44 26.04
CA GLY A 671 0.94 -27.18 25.84
C GLY A 671 1.70 -27.41 27.15
N LEU A 672 1.83 -26.36 27.97
CA LEU A 672 2.47 -26.45 29.31
C LEU A 672 1.74 -27.45 30.20
N LYS A 673 0.41 -27.43 30.24
CA LYS A 673 -0.38 -28.35 31.02
C LYS A 673 -0.25 -29.79 30.52
N ALA A 674 -0.22 -29.99 29.22
CA ALA A 674 0.01 -31.32 28.62
C ALA A 674 1.41 -31.84 28.94
N TRP A 675 2.44 -31.01 28.80
CA TRP A 675 3.80 -31.33 29.14
C TRP A 675 3.95 -31.70 30.61
N GLN A 676 3.39 -30.88 31.51
CA GLN A 676 3.40 -31.17 32.95
C GLN A 676 2.79 -32.54 33.26
N ARG A 677 1.63 -32.87 32.62
CA ARG A 677 1.00 -34.20 32.81
C ARG A 677 1.91 -35.32 32.34
N LEU A 678 2.66 -35.17 31.24
CA LEU A 678 3.63 -36.19 30.80
C LEU A 678 4.75 -36.35 31.81
N GLN A 679 5.29 -35.28 32.40
CA GLN A 679 6.30 -35.32 33.45
C GLN A 679 5.80 -36.07 34.71
N GLU A 680 4.56 -35.77 35.15
CA GLU A 680 3.91 -36.45 36.28
C GLU A 680 3.80 -37.97 36.05
N LYS A 681 3.74 -38.42 34.80
CA LYS A 681 3.69 -39.81 34.36
C LYS A 681 5.06 -40.40 34.02
N GLY A 682 6.14 -39.64 34.22
CA GLY A 682 7.51 -40.09 33.92
C GLY A 682 7.83 -40.24 32.43
N VAL A 683 7.07 -39.53 31.56
CA VAL A 683 7.24 -39.58 30.11
C VAL A 683 8.09 -38.39 29.64
N ALA A 684 9.21 -38.68 28.99
CA ALA A 684 10.08 -37.63 28.42
C ALA A 684 9.43 -37.01 27.19
N ALA A 685 9.25 -35.71 27.22
CA ALA A 685 8.72 -34.92 26.12
C ALA A 685 9.33 -33.51 26.10
N SER A 686 9.30 -32.88 24.96
CA SER A 686 9.64 -31.45 24.81
C SER A 686 8.42 -30.62 24.45
N LEU A 687 8.46 -29.32 24.82
CA LEU A 687 7.52 -28.32 24.39
C LEU A 687 8.29 -27.16 23.75
N VAL A 688 8.06 -26.97 22.44
CA VAL A 688 8.61 -25.86 21.67
C VAL A 688 7.52 -24.81 21.47
N TYR A 689 7.82 -23.56 21.74
CA TYR A 689 6.98 -22.44 21.35
C TYR A 689 7.46 -21.85 20.03
N LEU A 690 6.57 -21.81 19.04
CA LEU A 690 6.82 -21.28 17.71
C LEU A 690 6.08 -19.95 17.55
N GLN A 691 6.79 -18.84 17.75
CA GLN A 691 6.21 -17.48 17.71
C GLN A 691 6.03 -16.97 16.28
N GLU A 692 6.99 -17.22 15.39
CA GLU A 692 6.98 -16.72 14.01
C GLU A 692 7.13 -17.88 13.01
N PRO A 693 6.00 -18.53 12.63
CA PRO A 693 6.03 -19.69 11.74
C PRO A 693 6.68 -19.42 10.39
N GLY A 694 6.55 -18.19 9.87
CA GLY A 694 7.14 -17.79 8.61
C GLY A 694 8.66 -18.00 8.52
N ARG A 695 9.39 -18.01 9.64
CA ARG A 695 10.85 -18.24 9.70
C ARG A 695 11.26 -19.73 9.61
N PHE A 696 10.30 -20.65 9.69
CA PHE A 696 10.55 -22.10 9.72
C PHE A 696 9.95 -22.84 8.52
N ARG A 697 9.43 -22.13 7.57
CA ARG A 697 8.93 -22.67 6.30
C ARG A 697 10.09 -23.04 5.36
N VAL A 698 9.79 -23.76 4.30
CA VAL A 698 10.75 -23.95 3.18
C VAL A 698 10.78 -22.65 2.38
N ALA A 699 11.95 -22.03 2.26
CA ALA A 699 12.13 -20.81 1.52
C ALA A 699 11.82 -21.01 0.03
N ARG A 700 11.16 -20.05 -0.59
CA ARG A 700 10.81 -20.07 -2.02
C ARG A 700 11.90 -19.49 -2.91
N ASP A 701 12.72 -18.61 -2.35
CA ASP A 701 13.85 -17.98 -3.04
C ASP A 701 14.99 -17.60 -2.07
N ALA A 702 16.03 -16.94 -2.61
CA ALA A 702 17.20 -16.54 -1.84
C ALA A 702 16.92 -15.43 -0.81
N TYR A 703 15.96 -14.55 -1.08
CA TYR A 703 15.62 -13.45 -0.16
C TYR A 703 14.87 -14.02 1.06
N GLU A 704 13.88 -14.87 0.81
CA GLU A 704 13.17 -15.55 1.87
C GLU A 704 14.11 -16.47 2.66
N ALA A 705 15.06 -17.15 1.99
CA ALA A 705 16.07 -17.99 2.65
C ALA A 705 16.97 -17.20 3.60
N ALA A 706 17.30 -15.95 3.26
CA ALA A 706 18.08 -15.07 4.13
C ALA A 706 17.33 -14.63 5.41
N TRP A 707 15.99 -14.70 5.40
CA TRP A 707 15.12 -14.40 6.55
C TRP A 707 14.83 -15.62 7.42
N GLN A 708 14.99 -16.83 6.90
CA GLN A 708 14.70 -18.07 7.63
C GLN A 708 15.61 -18.27 8.84
N ALA A 709 15.11 -19.02 9.82
CA ALA A 709 15.93 -19.56 10.89
C ALA A 709 17.03 -20.45 10.29
N SER A 710 18.23 -20.40 10.87
CA SER A 710 19.34 -21.25 10.41
C SER A 710 18.99 -22.73 10.48
N ASP A 711 19.60 -23.54 9.63
CA ASP A 711 19.42 -25.01 9.66
C ASP A 711 19.82 -25.61 11.01
N GLU A 712 20.86 -25.03 11.66
CA GLU A 712 21.29 -25.43 12.99
C GLU A 712 20.18 -25.18 14.02
N LEU A 713 19.62 -23.99 14.08
CA LEU A 713 18.53 -23.66 14.99
C LEU A 713 17.29 -24.52 14.71
N ARG A 714 16.92 -24.65 13.43
CA ARG A 714 15.76 -25.45 13.03
C ARG A 714 15.93 -26.91 13.46
N ASN A 715 17.10 -27.53 13.20
CA ASN A 715 17.36 -28.90 13.54
C ASN A 715 17.47 -29.12 15.05
N SER A 716 18.01 -28.18 15.81
CA SER A 716 18.06 -28.21 17.26
C SER A 716 16.70 -28.17 17.94
N LEU A 717 15.75 -27.35 17.40
CA LEU A 717 14.41 -27.24 17.95
C LEU A 717 13.43 -28.29 17.42
N PHE A 718 13.63 -28.76 16.19
CA PHE A 718 12.72 -29.66 15.49
C PHE A 718 13.46 -30.84 14.88
N PRO A 719 14.14 -31.70 15.71
CA PRO A 719 14.89 -32.81 15.18
C PRO A 719 14.00 -33.82 14.47
N SER A 720 14.53 -34.44 13.41
CA SER A 720 13.81 -35.44 12.62
C SER A 720 13.74 -36.81 13.32
N SER A 721 14.52 -37.02 14.40
CA SER A 721 14.54 -38.22 15.21
C SER A 721 13.32 -38.40 16.12
N VAL A 722 12.51 -37.40 16.30
CA VAL A 722 11.28 -37.41 17.10
C VAL A 722 10.30 -38.44 16.55
N GLU A 723 9.71 -39.24 17.42
CA GLU A 723 8.74 -40.30 17.05
C GLU A 723 7.35 -39.74 16.76
N ALA A 724 6.92 -38.75 17.55
CA ALA A 724 5.63 -38.06 17.36
C ALA A 724 5.74 -36.56 17.67
N ARG A 725 5.20 -35.74 16.78
CA ARG A 725 5.11 -34.29 16.90
C ARG A 725 3.67 -33.81 16.72
N VAL A 726 3.15 -33.08 17.70
CA VAL A 726 1.80 -32.49 17.59
C VAL A 726 1.89 -30.97 17.75
N PHE A 727 1.39 -30.28 16.73
CA PHE A 727 1.20 -28.81 16.74
C PHE A 727 -0.16 -28.49 17.37
N LEU A 728 -0.17 -27.49 18.22
CA LEU A 728 -1.39 -26.82 18.70
C LEU A 728 -1.33 -25.37 18.26
N THR A 729 -2.18 -24.99 17.32
CA THR A 729 -2.09 -23.69 16.65
C THR A 729 -3.28 -22.79 16.96
N HIS A 730 -3.01 -21.49 16.92
CA HIS A 730 -4.02 -20.44 16.96
C HIS A 730 -4.93 -20.47 15.72
N THR A 731 -4.36 -20.73 14.55
CA THR A 731 -5.01 -20.72 13.23
C THR A 731 -5.64 -22.08 12.89
N ARG A 732 -6.18 -22.19 11.68
CA ARG A 732 -6.64 -23.47 11.13
C ARG A 732 -5.45 -24.41 10.92
N PRO A 733 -5.54 -25.69 11.37
CA PRO A 733 -4.41 -26.62 11.37
C PRO A 733 -3.87 -26.89 9.96
N GLU A 734 -4.72 -27.00 8.96
CA GLU A 734 -4.36 -27.25 7.56
C GLU A 734 -3.49 -26.13 6.99
N VAL A 735 -3.78 -24.89 7.33
CA VAL A 735 -3.00 -23.74 6.89
C VAL A 735 -1.61 -23.77 7.47
N LEU A 736 -1.50 -23.98 8.80
CA LEU A 736 -0.19 -24.03 9.47
C LEU A 736 0.67 -25.17 8.93
N LEU A 737 0.15 -26.40 8.86
CA LEU A 737 0.91 -27.55 8.37
C LEU A 737 1.34 -27.37 6.91
N GLY A 738 0.51 -26.76 6.07
CA GLY A 738 0.86 -26.43 4.70
C GLY A 738 2.11 -25.54 4.60
N HIS A 739 2.26 -24.57 5.50
CA HIS A 739 3.44 -23.70 5.57
C HIS A 739 4.65 -24.38 6.20
N LEU A 740 4.43 -25.20 7.19
CA LEU A 740 5.49 -25.86 7.97
C LEU A 740 5.85 -27.25 7.43
N ARG A 741 5.65 -27.53 6.16
CA ARG A 741 5.95 -28.83 5.56
C ARG A 741 7.38 -29.33 5.78
N GLY A 742 8.32 -28.39 5.94
CA GLY A 742 9.71 -28.75 6.29
C GLY A 742 9.89 -29.32 7.69
N LEU A 743 8.88 -29.17 8.57
CA LEU A 743 8.86 -29.72 9.93
C LEU A 743 7.95 -30.95 10.06
N ASP A 744 7.27 -31.34 9.00
CA ASP A 744 6.36 -32.49 8.97
C ASP A 744 7.16 -33.78 8.86
N LEU A 745 6.93 -34.70 9.79
CA LEU A 745 7.57 -36.03 9.84
C LEU A 745 6.75 -37.13 9.11
N GLY A 746 5.63 -36.73 8.50
CA GLY A 746 4.66 -37.59 7.83
C GLY A 746 3.39 -37.84 8.65
N VAL A 747 2.33 -38.29 7.97
CA VAL A 747 0.98 -38.43 8.53
C VAL A 747 0.88 -39.37 9.75
N ASP A 748 1.81 -40.33 9.87
CA ASP A 748 1.87 -41.26 10.99
C ASP A 748 2.61 -40.71 12.21
N LYS A 749 3.29 -39.55 12.07
CA LYS A 749 4.14 -38.96 13.11
C LYS A 749 3.84 -37.50 13.42
N THR A 750 3.10 -36.82 12.55
CA THR A 750 2.78 -35.38 12.71
C THR A 750 1.29 -35.14 12.61
N ALA A 751 0.77 -34.35 13.54
CA ALA A 751 -0.58 -33.84 13.50
C ALA A 751 -0.62 -32.39 13.95
N ALA A 752 -1.70 -31.67 13.61
CA ALA A 752 -2.00 -30.36 14.15
C ALA A 752 -3.44 -30.28 14.65
N LEU A 753 -3.62 -29.59 15.76
CA LEU A 753 -4.89 -29.20 16.34
C LEU A 753 -4.98 -27.68 16.29
N GLY A 754 -6.15 -27.12 15.99
CA GLY A 754 -6.35 -25.69 15.85
C GLY A 754 -7.82 -25.33 15.69
N TYR A 755 -8.10 -24.12 15.25
CA TYR A 755 -9.45 -23.66 15.04
C TYR A 755 -10.12 -24.37 13.86
N ILE A 756 -11.24 -25.05 14.10
CA ILE A 756 -12.00 -25.77 13.10
C ILE A 756 -13.42 -25.18 12.89
N ASN A 757 -13.53 -23.89 13.05
CA ASN A 757 -14.78 -23.09 12.90
C ASN A 757 -15.94 -23.53 13.84
N ARG A 758 -15.63 -24.11 14.99
CA ARG A 758 -16.59 -24.38 16.04
C ARG A 758 -16.58 -23.25 17.04
N GLY A 759 -17.43 -22.27 16.80
CA GLY A 759 -17.59 -21.09 17.63
C GLY A 759 -18.89 -21.11 18.43
N GLY A 760 -19.23 -19.96 18.97
CA GLY A 760 -20.41 -19.71 19.75
C GLY A 760 -20.11 -18.81 20.96
N THR A 761 -21.13 -18.59 21.80
CA THR A 761 -20.98 -17.82 23.06
C THR A 761 -20.30 -18.70 24.11
N LEU A 762 -18.97 -18.81 24.03
CA LEU A 762 -18.12 -19.60 24.90
C LEU A 762 -16.98 -18.74 25.45
N ASP A 763 -16.47 -19.07 26.63
CA ASP A 763 -15.19 -18.50 27.08
C ASP A 763 -14.01 -19.17 26.36
N VAL A 764 -12.78 -18.71 26.64
CA VAL A 764 -11.56 -19.23 26.04
C VAL A 764 -11.45 -20.77 26.20
N HIS A 765 -11.76 -21.28 27.39
CA HIS A 765 -11.67 -22.72 27.65
C HIS A 765 -12.74 -23.50 26.90
N GLY A 766 -13.95 -22.97 26.84
CA GLY A 766 -15.05 -23.53 26.05
C GLY A 766 -14.74 -23.58 24.56
N LEU A 767 -14.15 -22.52 24.01
CA LEU A 767 -13.69 -22.49 22.60
C LEU A 767 -12.59 -23.51 22.32
N LEU A 768 -11.61 -23.63 23.21
CA LEU A 768 -10.54 -24.64 23.10
C LEU A 768 -11.10 -26.07 23.14
N LEU A 769 -12.04 -26.34 24.06
CA LEU A 769 -12.69 -27.65 24.15
C LEU A 769 -13.54 -27.94 22.89
N ALA A 770 -14.35 -27.00 22.46
CA ALA A 770 -15.22 -27.16 21.27
C ALA A 770 -14.43 -27.44 19.98
N ASN A 771 -13.22 -26.87 19.88
CA ASN A 771 -12.35 -27.08 18.72
C ASN A 771 -11.34 -28.24 18.91
N GLY A 772 -11.45 -29.04 19.98
CA GLY A 772 -10.53 -30.13 20.23
C GLY A 772 -9.08 -29.69 20.51
N CYS A 773 -8.91 -28.53 21.14
CA CYS A 773 -7.62 -27.88 21.38
C CYS A 773 -7.19 -27.82 22.84
N SER A 774 -7.83 -28.59 23.74
CA SER A 774 -7.40 -28.67 25.13
C SER A 774 -6.14 -29.54 25.29
N TRP A 775 -5.47 -29.39 26.43
CA TRP A 775 -4.31 -30.23 26.83
C TRP A 775 -4.61 -31.74 26.73
N ALA A 776 -5.83 -32.17 27.06
CA ALA A 776 -6.21 -33.56 26.99
C ALA A 776 -6.38 -34.06 25.53
N HIS A 777 -6.95 -33.23 24.62
CA HIS A 777 -6.99 -33.55 23.20
C HIS A 777 -5.56 -33.62 22.62
N LEU A 778 -4.65 -32.75 23.05
CA LEU A 778 -3.26 -32.75 22.62
C LEU A 778 -2.55 -34.04 23.04
N LEU A 779 -2.78 -34.50 24.29
CA LEU A 779 -2.24 -35.78 24.76
C LEU A 779 -2.87 -36.99 24.04
N ALA A 780 -4.16 -36.96 23.78
CA ALA A 780 -4.83 -38.04 23.05
C ALA A 780 -4.25 -38.19 21.62
N LYS A 781 -4.05 -37.06 20.92
CA LYS A 781 -3.44 -37.08 19.59
C LYS A 781 -1.99 -37.52 19.62
N LEU A 782 -1.22 -37.08 20.61
CA LEU A 782 0.17 -37.52 20.78
C LEU A 782 0.27 -39.03 21.08
N ALA A 783 -0.63 -39.57 21.93
CA ALA A 783 -0.69 -40.99 22.23
C ALA A 783 -1.03 -41.83 21.00
N GLU A 784 -1.99 -41.36 20.20
CA GLU A 784 -2.36 -41.99 18.92
C GLU A 784 -1.13 -42.14 17.99
N LEU A 785 -0.40 -41.03 17.74
CA LEU A 785 0.77 -41.02 16.87
C LEU A 785 1.92 -41.86 17.42
N ALA A 786 2.15 -41.78 18.72
CA ALA A 786 3.20 -42.56 19.40
C ALA A 786 2.82 -44.03 19.65
N LYS A 787 1.60 -44.45 19.31
CA LYS A 787 1.06 -45.79 19.57
C LYS A 787 1.14 -46.19 21.04
N GLN A 788 0.88 -45.26 21.95
CA GLN A 788 0.90 -45.42 23.38
C GLN A 788 -0.52 -45.60 23.93
N ASP A 789 -0.66 -46.33 25.04
CA ASP A 789 -1.96 -46.46 25.72
C ASP A 789 -2.30 -45.17 26.46
N LEU A 790 -3.34 -44.50 26.02
CA LEU A 790 -3.83 -43.24 26.61
C LEU A 790 -4.18 -43.33 28.10
N ASN A 791 -4.57 -44.55 28.60
CA ASN A 791 -4.84 -44.80 30.03
C ASN A 791 -3.60 -44.62 30.92
N GLN A 792 -2.39 -44.61 30.34
CA GLN A 792 -1.15 -44.33 31.11
C GLN A 792 -1.03 -42.82 31.40
N TRP A 793 -1.59 -41.97 30.56
CA TRP A 793 -1.45 -40.48 30.63
C TRP A 793 -2.67 -39.81 31.20
N LEU A 794 -3.88 -40.31 30.91
CA LEU A 794 -5.15 -39.75 31.36
C LEU A 794 -5.90 -40.73 32.27
N THR A 795 -6.74 -40.17 33.14
CA THR A 795 -7.68 -40.95 33.97
C THR A 795 -8.85 -41.48 33.14
N LYS A 796 -9.56 -42.48 33.64
CA LYS A 796 -10.74 -43.03 32.98
C LYS A 796 -11.83 -41.98 32.79
N ASP A 797 -11.99 -41.06 33.76
CA ASP A 797 -12.96 -39.97 33.69
C ASP A 797 -12.60 -38.95 32.62
N GLU A 798 -11.30 -38.58 32.49
CA GLU A 798 -10.83 -37.68 31.45
C GLU A 798 -10.99 -38.31 30.05
N ILE A 799 -10.76 -39.59 29.91
CA ILE A 799 -10.98 -40.32 28.65
C ILE A 799 -12.49 -40.35 28.31
N ALA A 800 -13.35 -40.65 29.27
CA ALA A 800 -14.78 -40.67 29.09
C ALA A 800 -15.32 -39.29 28.71
N ALA A 801 -14.75 -38.21 29.26
CA ALA A 801 -15.06 -36.83 28.84
C ALA A 801 -14.66 -36.55 27.39
N LEU A 802 -13.46 -36.96 26.95
CA LEU A 802 -13.02 -36.89 25.55
C LEU A 802 -13.92 -37.66 24.59
N GLN A 803 -14.50 -38.77 25.01
CA GLN A 803 -15.38 -39.63 24.25
C GLN A 803 -16.85 -39.15 24.25
N GLY A 804 -17.15 -38.07 25.01
CA GLY A 804 -18.50 -37.52 25.12
C GLY A 804 -19.43 -38.31 26.09
N GLU A 805 -18.88 -39.22 26.84
CA GLU A 805 -19.60 -40.02 27.87
C GLU A 805 -19.76 -39.23 29.18
N ARG A 806 -18.93 -38.20 29.38
CA ARG A 806 -18.98 -37.22 30.47
C ARG A 806 -18.86 -35.80 29.94
N PRO A 807 -19.26 -34.77 30.72
CA PRO A 807 -19.10 -33.38 30.30
C PRO A 807 -17.63 -33.05 30.02
N LEU A 808 -17.33 -32.37 28.90
CA LEU A 808 -15.99 -31.85 28.56
C LEU A 808 -15.47 -30.87 29.61
N THR A 809 -16.35 -30.25 30.38
CA THR A 809 -16.02 -29.38 31.51
C THR A 809 -15.22 -30.07 32.60
N ASP A 810 -15.26 -31.41 32.67
CA ASP A 810 -14.45 -32.18 33.60
C ASP A 810 -12.96 -32.09 33.28
N LEU A 811 -12.60 -31.63 32.05
CA LEU A 811 -11.22 -31.37 31.61
C LEU A 811 -10.75 -29.95 31.97
N LEU A 812 -11.61 -29.10 32.50
CA LEU A 812 -11.23 -27.75 32.94
C LEU A 812 -10.33 -27.82 34.18
N PRO A 813 -9.42 -26.86 34.37
CA PRO A 813 -8.62 -26.78 35.61
C PRO A 813 -9.51 -26.61 36.81
N ILE A 814 -9.16 -27.32 37.90
CA ILE A 814 -9.78 -27.11 39.20
C ILE A 814 -9.36 -25.71 39.70
N GLY A 815 -10.28 -24.83 39.93
CA GLY A 815 -10.08 -23.45 40.41
C GLY A 815 -10.12 -22.42 39.23
N ARG A 816 -11.31 -22.05 38.86
CA ARG A 816 -11.57 -20.86 38.08
C ARG A 816 -11.46 -19.58 38.92
#